data_4339a42b26df9773aa019909a3b96102
#
_entry.id   4339a42b26df9773aa019909a3b96102
#
_cell.length_a   1.000
_cell.length_b   1.000
_cell.length_c   1.000
_cell.angle_alpha   90.00
_cell.angle_beta   90.00
_cell.angle_gamma   90.00
#
_symmetry.space_group_name_H-M   'P 1'
#
loop_
_entity.id
_entity.type
_entity.pdbx_description
1 polymer ?
#
loop_
_entity_poly.entity_id
_entity_poly.type
_entity_poly.pdbx_seq_one_letter_code
_entity_poly.pdbx_strand_id
1 'polypeptide(L)'
;MVDLSATALNLDNTGEGLLSYDPAHDWHALNAMLNLPDAEGHVDFSKDHDAIREYLDGHVAASTMAFDSVADRLRYLIDNQYCNGKVFAQYTPEFLDRIHEHADSLGFEFGTFLGAFKFYTSYALKTFDGKRYLENFPQRAVAVALELAAGDENRAIEYADAIISGRFQPATPTFLNLGKAQRGEAVSCFLVRLEDNMESISRGINAALQLSKRGGGVALLLSNLRELGAPIKHIENQSSGVVPVMKLLEDSFSYANQLGARQGAGAVYLSAHHPDIMRFLDTKRENADEKIRIKSLSLGVVIPDVTFRLAKAKAPMALFSPYDVERVYGKPFADISISEHYDEMVADDRIRKTYIDAREFFMTLAEIQFESGYPYIVFEDTVNRANPIDGRIVMSNLCSEILQVQEPSTYHADLSYAHVGRDVSCNLGSLNIAKAMDGANGVGLAQTVETAIRALTAVADHTSIDSVPSIRRANEEGHAIGLGQMNLHGFLAREHIMYGSDEALDFTDMYFMTVAYHAYRASHALAVEHGHPFVGFERSAYAKPAGDSNYFDKYTDGSRSLEPRTERIRDLFARFGVAIPTREDWAALADAIRADGIYNQNLQAVPPTGSISYINHSTSSIHPIASRIEIRKEGRTGRVYYPAAYMTNDNASYYRDAYEIGWKPIVDTYAAATPHIDQGLSLTLFFPDTATTRDLNKAQIYAWSKGIKTLYYIRIRQQALEGTEVDGACTYACVL
;
A
#
# COMPACT_ATOMS: atom_id res chain seq x y z
N MET A 1 -24.19 -32.88 -9.45
CA MET A 1 -24.74 -33.24 -8.12
C MET A 1 -23.57 -33.70 -7.28
N VAL A 2 -23.01 -32.76 -6.50
CA VAL A 2 -21.99 -33.10 -5.52
C VAL A 2 -22.73 -33.47 -4.25
N ASP A 3 -22.45 -34.66 -3.75
CA ASP A 3 -23.05 -35.24 -2.56
C ASP A 3 -22.68 -34.38 -1.35
N LEU A 4 -23.65 -33.62 -0.82
CA LEU A 4 -23.51 -32.75 0.37
C LEU A 4 -23.55 -33.54 1.69
N SER A 5 -23.55 -34.88 1.66
CA SER A 5 -23.71 -35.74 2.85
C SER A 5 -22.40 -36.02 3.62
N ALA A 6 -21.23 -35.52 3.17
CA ALA A 6 -19.95 -35.98 3.69
C ALA A 6 -19.19 -35.00 4.63
N THR A 7 -19.74 -33.83 4.98
CA THR A 7 -19.00 -32.81 5.73
C THR A 7 -19.49 -32.51 7.14
N ALA A 8 -20.43 -33.27 7.67
CA ALA A 8 -20.97 -33.03 9.03
C ALA A 8 -20.91 -34.29 9.90
N LEU A 9 -19.71 -34.72 10.25
CA LEU A 9 -19.55 -35.73 11.32
C LEU A 9 -18.35 -35.39 12.18
N ASN A 10 -18.51 -34.44 13.10
CA ASN A 10 -17.81 -34.45 14.35
C ASN A 10 -18.74 -35.14 15.38
N LEU A 11 -18.60 -36.44 15.47
CA LEU A 11 -19.17 -37.21 16.58
C LEU A 11 -18.29 -36.97 17.80
N ASP A 12 -18.75 -36.19 18.78
CA ASP A 12 -18.23 -36.37 20.11
C ASP A 12 -18.93 -37.57 20.77
N ASN A 13 -18.18 -38.32 21.55
CA ASN A 13 -18.55 -39.64 22.07
C ASN A 13 -19.52 -39.60 23.26
N THR A 14 -20.38 -38.61 23.40
CA THR A 14 -21.25 -38.45 24.59
C THR A 14 -22.75 -38.68 24.32
N GLY A 15 -23.14 -39.27 23.22
CA GLY A 15 -24.49 -39.88 23.07
C GLY A 15 -25.71 -39.01 23.37
N GLU A 16 -25.59 -37.69 23.47
CA GLU A 16 -26.72 -36.79 23.68
C GLU A 16 -27.03 -35.97 22.43
N GLY A 17 -28.14 -36.26 21.81
CA GLY A 17 -28.95 -35.40 20.94
C GLY A 17 -28.26 -34.90 19.67
N LEU A 18 -28.56 -35.56 18.53
CA LEU A 18 -28.45 -34.95 17.21
C LEU A 18 -29.17 -33.60 17.21
N LEU A 19 -28.44 -32.50 17.43
CA LEU A 19 -28.90 -31.19 17.03
C LEU A 19 -29.16 -31.25 15.52
N SER A 20 -30.41 -31.08 15.10
CA SER A 20 -30.78 -31.00 13.71
C SER A 20 -29.99 -29.88 13.06
N TYR A 21 -29.05 -30.21 12.18
CA TYR A 21 -28.36 -29.23 11.35
C TYR A 21 -29.41 -28.49 10.53
N ASP A 22 -29.57 -27.20 10.78
CA ASP A 22 -30.40 -26.31 10.00
C ASP A 22 -29.52 -25.40 9.14
N PRO A 23 -29.43 -25.62 7.83
CA PRO A 23 -28.64 -24.79 6.94
C PRO A 23 -29.06 -23.30 6.93
N ALA A 24 -30.28 -22.99 7.35
CA ALA A 24 -30.76 -21.60 7.44
C ALA A 24 -30.10 -20.80 8.58
N HIS A 25 -29.50 -21.49 9.56
CA HIS A 25 -28.74 -20.89 10.68
C HIS A 25 -27.22 -21.14 10.57
N ASP A 26 -26.74 -21.65 9.45
CA ASP A 26 -25.31 -21.81 9.15
C ASP A 26 -24.83 -20.67 8.25
N TRP A 27 -24.15 -19.71 8.85
CA TRP A 27 -23.59 -18.54 8.13
C TRP A 27 -22.59 -18.92 7.03
N HIS A 28 -21.89 -20.07 7.12
CA HIS A 28 -21.05 -20.58 6.03
C HIS A 28 -21.89 -21.08 4.84
N ALA A 29 -22.94 -21.84 5.12
CA ALA A 29 -23.84 -22.34 4.09
C ALA A 29 -24.58 -21.18 3.41
N LEU A 30 -25.03 -20.19 4.16
CA LEU A 30 -25.67 -18.98 3.64
C LEU A 30 -24.73 -18.20 2.73
N ASN A 31 -23.51 -17.92 3.16
CA ASN A 31 -22.53 -17.22 2.33
C ASN A 31 -22.14 -18.01 1.07
N ALA A 32 -22.06 -19.36 1.14
CA ALA A 32 -21.76 -20.21 0.00
C ALA A 32 -22.85 -20.17 -1.11
N MET A 33 -24.09 -19.79 -0.77
CA MET A 33 -25.19 -19.65 -1.73
C MET A 33 -24.92 -18.53 -2.76
N LEU A 34 -24.04 -17.56 -2.45
CA LEU A 34 -23.61 -16.55 -3.44
C LEU A 34 -22.99 -17.15 -4.69
N ASN A 35 -22.46 -18.36 -4.62
CA ASN A 35 -21.87 -19.07 -5.77
C ASN A 35 -22.87 -19.95 -6.53
N LEU A 36 -24.16 -19.82 -6.23
CA LEU A 36 -25.24 -20.60 -6.84
C LEU A 36 -26.24 -19.64 -7.51
N PRO A 37 -25.93 -19.10 -8.70
CA PRO A 37 -26.88 -18.25 -9.41
C PRO A 37 -28.12 -19.07 -9.84
N ASP A 38 -29.24 -18.38 -10.00
CA ASP A 38 -30.45 -18.97 -10.55
C ASP A 38 -30.32 -19.33 -12.05
N ALA A 39 -31.43 -19.79 -12.66
CA ALA A 39 -31.45 -20.21 -14.07
C ALA A 39 -31.19 -19.02 -15.04
N GLU A 40 -31.47 -17.81 -14.62
CA GLU A 40 -31.27 -16.56 -15.33
C GLU A 40 -29.85 -15.98 -15.08
N GLY A 41 -29.07 -16.59 -14.18
CA GLY A 41 -27.71 -16.16 -13.79
C GLY A 41 -27.69 -15.08 -12.70
N HIS A 42 -28.80 -14.82 -12.03
CA HIS A 42 -28.88 -13.85 -10.93
C HIS A 42 -28.38 -14.45 -9.62
N VAL A 43 -27.67 -13.62 -8.85
CA VAL A 43 -27.17 -13.96 -7.51
C VAL A 43 -28.10 -13.42 -6.45
N ASP A 44 -28.43 -14.25 -5.46
CA ASP A 44 -29.18 -13.81 -4.30
C ASP A 44 -28.26 -13.18 -3.25
N PHE A 45 -27.99 -11.88 -3.39
CA PHE A 45 -27.13 -11.12 -2.46
C PHE A 45 -27.72 -11.01 -1.05
N SER A 46 -29.03 -11.30 -0.84
CA SER A 46 -29.63 -11.30 0.51
C SER A 46 -28.97 -12.36 1.41
N LYS A 47 -28.43 -13.42 0.83
CA LYS A 47 -27.76 -14.50 1.56
C LYS A 47 -26.47 -14.06 2.24
N ASP A 48 -25.78 -13.05 1.72
CA ASP A 48 -24.64 -12.46 2.41
C ASP A 48 -25.07 -11.69 3.67
N HIS A 49 -26.18 -10.94 3.59
CA HIS A 49 -26.79 -10.26 4.75
C HIS A 49 -27.33 -11.23 5.79
N ASP A 50 -27.95 -12.33 5.35
CA ASP A 50 -28.39 -13.40 6.26
C ASP A 50 -27.17 -13.99 7.00
N ALA A 51 -26.07 -14.27 6.27
CA ALA A 51 -24.83 -14.78 6.87
C ALA A 51 -24.21 -13.80 7.87
N ILE A 52 -24.23 -12.49 7.61
CA ILE A 52 -23.78 -11.46 8.59
C ILE A 52 -24.58 -11.58 9.87
N ARG A 53 -25.90 -11.61 9.77
CA ARG A 53 -26.81 -11.66 10.94
C ARG A 53 -26.56 -12.90 11.77
N GLU A 54 -26.56 -14.08 11.15
CA GLU A 54 -26.30 -15.35 11.84
C GLU A 54 -24.92 -15.39 12.50
N TYR A 55 -23.91 -14.85 11.85
CA TYR A 55 -22.56 -14.76 12.40
C TYR A 55 -22.49 -13.81 13.60
N LEU A 56 -23.10 -12.62 13.52
CA LEU A 56 -23.05 -11.62 14.59
C LEU A 56 -23.90 -12.06 15.79
N ASP A 57 -25.13 -12.50 15.57
CA ASP A 57 -26.05 -12.86 16.63
C ASP A 57 -25.70 -14.21 17.29
N GLY A 58 -25.33 -15.19 16.48
CA GLY A 58 -25.01 -16.54 16.94
C GLY A 58 -23.61 -16.68 17.52
N HIS A 59 -22.58 -16.25 16.76
CA HIS A 59 -21.18 -16.50 17.12
C HIS A 59 -20.54 -15.33 17.89
N VAL A 60 -20.66 -14.11 17.35
CA VAL A 60 -19.97 -12.94 17.91
C VAL A 60 -20.61 -12.54 19.25
N ALA A 61 -21.91 -12.40 19.31
CA ALA A 61 -22.62 -12.00 20.54
C ALA A 61 -22.36 -12.99 21.69
N ALA A 62 -22.41 -14.29 21.41
CA ALA A 62 -22.12 -15.34 22.40
C ALA A 62 -20.67 -15.33 22.92
N SER A 63 -19.74 -14.79 22.12
CA SER A 63 -18.31 -14.72 22.44
C SER A 63 -17.84 -13.35 22.91
N THR A 64 -18.74 -12.34 22.97
CA THR A 64 -18.39 -10.97 23.40
C THR A 64 -18.56 -10.80 24.91
N MET A 65 -17.61 -10.12 25.55
CA MET A 65 -17.78 -9.70 26.93
C MET A 65 -18.69 -8.48 27.03
N ALA A 66 -19.73 -8.59 27.88
CA ALA A 66 -20.60 -7.46 28.21
C ALA A 66 -20.02 -6.65 29.38
N PHE A 67 -20.27 -5.35 29.38
CA PHE A 67 -19.91 -4.40 30.43
C PHE A 67 -21.08 -3.49 30.73
N ASP A 68 -21.23 -3.07 31.99
CA ASP A 68 -22.36 -2.26 32.43
C ASP A 68 -22.27 -0.79 31.95
N SER A 69 -21.04 -0.30 31.72
CA SER A 69 -20.77 1.06 31.25
C SER A 69 -19.47 1.15 30.43
N VAL A 70 -19.29 2.25 29.69
CA VAL A 70 -18.03 2.58 29.02
C VAL A 70 -16.89 2.66 30.04
N ALA A 71 -17.11 3.29 31.19
CA ALA A 71 -16.12 3.42 32.26
C ALA A 71 -15.67 2.05 32.81
N ASP A 72 -16.60 1.10 33.05
CA ASP A 72 -16.26 -0.24 33.50
C ASP A 72 -15.49 -1.03 32.46
N ARG A 73 -15.89 -0.92 31.19
CA ARG A 73 -15.17 -1.52 30.07
C ARG A 73 -13.74 -0.99 30.00
N LEU A 74 -13.54 0.32 29.96
CA LEU A 74 -12.21 0.94 29.85
C LEU A 74 -11.34 0.60 31.06
N ARG A 75 -11.88 0.62 32.28
CA ARG A 75 -11.17 0.19 33.49
C ARG A 75 -10.70 -1.25 33.35
N TYR A 76 -11.56 -2.18 32.97
CA TYR A 76 -11.20 -3.58 32.75
C TYR A 76 -10.10 -3.72 31.69
N LEU A 77 -10.22 -3.02 30.56
CA LEU A 77 -9.23 -3.11 29.47
C LEU A 77 -7.86 -2.54 29.88
N ILE A 78 -7.82 -1.49 30.65
CA ILE A 78 -6.57 -0.85 31.13
C ILE A 78 -5.92 -1.71 32.22
N ASP A 79 -6.68 -2.11 33.24
CA ASP A 79 -6.17 -2.89 34.38
C ASP A 79 -5.61 -4.24 33.93
N ASN A 80 -6.19 -4.85 32.90
CA ASN A 80 -5.72 -6.11 32.32
C ASN A 80 -4.74 -5.95 31.14
N GLN A 81 -4.22 -4.75 30.90
CA GLN A 81 -3.22 -4.45 29.87
C GLN A 81 -3.66 -4.75 28.42
N TYR A 82 -4.93 -4.67 28.12
CA TYR A 82 -5.46 -4.73 26.75
C TYR A 82 -5.33 -3.39 26.04
N CYS A 83 -5.61 -2.29 26.74
CA CYS A 83 -5.55 -0.94 26.20
C CYS A 83 -4.45 -0.09 26.86
N ASN A 84 -3.94 0.90 26.11
CA ASN A 84 -2.94 1.85 26.61
C ASN A 84 -3.63 2.94 27.45
N GLY A 85 -3.58 2.82 28.78
CA GLY A 85 -4.20 3.78 29.70
C GLY A 85 -3.74 5.23 29.50
N LYS A 86 -2.53 5.47 28.99
CA LYS A 86 -2.03 6.83 28.73
C LYS A 86 -2.82 7.55 27.61
N VAL A 87 -3.40 6.81 26.66
CA VAL A 87 -4.23 7.36 25.60
C VAL A 87 -5.54 7.89 26.22
N PHE A 88 -6.22 7.05 26.97
CA PHE A 88 -7.53 7.37 27.53
C PHE A 88 -7.46 8.41 28.67
N ALA A 89 -6.35 8.46 29.41
CA ALA A 89 -6.11 9.46 30.45
C ALA A 89 -5.96 10.90 29.95
N GLN A 90 -5.88 11.12 28.64
CA GLN A 90 -5.84 12.46 28.05
C GLN A 90 -7.25 13.10 27.94
N TYR A 91 -8.30 12.32 28.21
CA TYR A 91 -9.70 12.72 28.04
C TYR A 91 -10.47 12.62 29.33
N THR A 92 -11.52 13.45 29.50
CA THR A 92 -12.42 13.33 30.64
C THR A 92 -13.36 12.13 30.51
N PRO A 93 -13.82 11.54 31.63
CA PRO A 93 -14.81 10.46 31.57
C PRO A 93 -16.07 10.84 30.79
N GLU A 94 -16.56 12.08 30.98
CA GLU A 94 -17.75 12.60 30.30
C GLU A 94 -17.54 12.69 28.77
N PHE A 95 -16.32 13.01 28.32
CA PHE A 95 -16.01 12.99 26.89
C PHE A 95 -15.95 11.55 26.37
N LEU A 96 -15.34 10.62 27.11
CA LEU A 96 -15.25 9.23 26.73
C LEU A 96 -16.65 8.60 26.58
N ASP A 97 -17.59 8.92 27.47
CA ASP A 97 -18.99 8.49 27.32
C ASP A 97 -19.60 9.11 26.05
N ARG A 98 -19.47 10.43 25.87
CA ARG A 98 -20.03 11.15 24.72
C ARG A 98 -19.53 10.66 23.37
N ILE A 99 -18.21 10.36 23.21
CA ILE A 99 -17.67 9.87 21.94
C ILE A 99 -18.14 8.46 21.62
N HIS A 100 -18.33 7.60 22.63
CA HIS A 100 -18.88 6.26 22.41
C HIS A 100 -20.37 6.32 22.06
N GLU A 101 -21.16 7.17 22.73
CA GLU A 101 -22.55 7.42 22.37
C GLU A 101 -22.68 7.97 20.94
N HIS A 102 -21.82 8.91 20.57
CA HIS A 102 -21.75 9.42 19.20
C HIS A 102 -21.43 8.31 18.20
N ALA A 103 -20.42 7.48 18.47
CA ALA A 103 -20.02 6.38 17.60
C ALA A 103 -21.14 5.34 17.40
N ASP A 104 -21.87 5.01 18.47
CA ASP A 104 -23.01 4.09 18.41
C ASP A 104 -24.18 4.71 17.63
N SER A 105 -24.41 6.03 17.76
CA SER A 105 -25.48 6.75 17.04
C SER A 105 -25.29 6.79 15.53
N LEU A 106 -24.07 6.53 15.01
CA LEU A 106 -23.79 6.48 13.57
C LEU A 106 -24.35 5.23 12.89
N GLY A 107 -24.80 4.23 13.65
CA GLY A 107 -25.50 3.06 13.13
C GLY A 107 -24.64 2.22 12.16
N PHE A 108 -23.39 1.94 12.53
CA PHE A 108 -22.48 1.17 11.69
C PHE A 108 -23.00 -0.26 11.43
N GLU A 109 -22.99 -0.65 10.16
CA GLU A 109 -23.27 -2.02 9.72
C GLU A 109 -22.22 -2.51 8.74
N PHE A 110 -21.86 -3.80 8.81
CA PHE A 110 -20.98 -4.41 7.84
C PHE A 110 -21.73 -4.62 6.51
N GLY A 111 -21.12 -4.21 5.43
CA GLY A 111 -21.70 -4.34 4.09
C GLY A 111 -21.57 -5.76 3.49
N THR A 112 -20.71 -6.62 4.04
CA THR A 112 -20.51 -8.01 3.58
C THR A 112 -20.13 -8.93 4.73
N PHE A 113 -20.43 -10.23 4.57
CA PHE A 113 -20.03 -11.25 5.53
C PHE A 113 -18.52 -11.31 5.73
N LEU A 114 -17.73 -11.28 4.63
CA LEU A 114 -16.27 -11.28 4.74
C LEU A 114 -15.76 -10.06 5.55
N GLY A 115 -16.37 -8.89 5.40
CA GLY A 115 -16.04 -7.70 6.16
C GLY A 115 -16.20 -7.90 7.67
N ALA A 116 -17.34 -8.42 8.10
CA ALA A 116 -17.62 -8.78 9.50
C ALA A 116 -16.63 -9.84 10.00
N PHE A 117 -16.48 -10.91 9.24
CA PHE A 117 -15.59 -12.01 9.57
C PHE A 117 -14.13 -11.55 9.73
N LYS A 118 -13.62 -10.77 8.77
CA LYS A 118 -12.25 -10.20 8.84
C LYS A 118 -12.06 -9.27 10.03
N PHE A 119 -13.03 -8.42 10.31
CA PHE A 119 -12.94 -7.55 11.48
C PHE A 119 -12.77 -8.37 12.77
N TYR A 120 -13.68 -9.30 13.04
CA TYR A 120 -13.66 -10.07 14.28
C TYR A 120 -12.50 -11.09 14.35
N THR A 121 -12.06 -11.66 13.24
CA THR A 121 -10.95 -12.61 13.24
C THR A 121 -9.59 -11.93 13.34
N SER A 122 -9.39 -10.74 12.73
CA SER A 122 -8.07 -10.14 12.53
C SER A 122 -7.85 -8.80 13.24
N TYR A 123 -8.89 -7.97 13.43
CA TYR A 123 -8.74 -6.60 13.95
C TYR A 123 -9.25 -6.41 15.37
N ALA A 124 -10.42 -6.97 15.68
CA ALA A 124 -11.05 -6.78 16.97
C ALA A 124 -10.13 -7.22 18.13
N LEU A 125 -10.12 -6.42 19.19
CA LEU A 125 -9.45 -6.77 20.42
C LEU A 125 -10.11 -8.00 21.05
N LYS A 126 -9.28 -8.97 21.46
CA LYS A 126 -9.70 -10.21 22.10
C LYS A 126 -8.98 -10.39 23.42
N THR A 127 -9.54 -11.26 24.27
CA THR A 127 -8.82 -11.79 25.42
C THR A 127 -7.53 -12.49 24.96
N PHE A 128 -6.49 -12.51 25.80
CA PHE A 128 -5.18 -13.09 25.44
C PHE A 128 -5.24 -14.59 25.07
N ASP A 129 -6.27 -15.29 25.53
CA ASP A 129 -6.55 -16.68 25.12
C ASP A 129 -7.31 -16.78 23.78
N GLY A 130 -7.67 -15.63 23.19
CA GLY A 130 -8.36 -15.52 21.89
C GLY A 130 -9.84 -15.91 21.89
N LYS A 131 -10.43 -16.21 23.07
CA LYS A 131 -11.77 -16.82 23.12
C LYS A 131 -12.92 -15.82 23.16
N ARG A 132 -12.68 -14.57 23.61
CA ARG A 132 -13.73 -13.55 23.75
C ARG A 132 -13.33 -12.27 23.05
N TYR A 133 -14.35 -11.64 22.43
CA TYR A 133 -14.23 -10.29 21.87
C TYR A 133 -14.42 -9.25 22.97
N LEU A 134 -13.64 -8.17 22.92
CA LEU A 134 -13.63 -7.07 23.88
C LEU A 134 -14.09 -5.75 23.27
N GLU A 135 -14.31 -5.73 21.97
CA GLU A 135 -14.75 -4.54 21.24
C GLU A 135 -15.51 -4.90 19.96
N ASN A 136 -16.35 -3.97 19.49
CA ASN A 136 -16.95 -3.92 18.17
C ASN A 136 -16.23 -2.91 17.26
N PHE A 137 -16.70 -2.75 16.00
CA PHE A 137 -16.05 -1.85 15.03
C PHE A 137 -16.08 -0.38 15.46
N PRO A 138 -17.21 0.23 15.89
CA PRO A 138 -17.23 1.60 16.41
C PRO A 138 -16.27 1.82 17.57
N GLN A 139 -16.21 0.90 18.53
CA GLN A 139 -15.28 0.98 19.67
C GLN A 139 -13.81 0.91 19.24
N ARG A 140 -13.48 0.08 18.22
CA ARG A 140 -12.14 0.03 17.62
C ARG A 140 -11.80 1.36 16.96
N ALA A 141 -12.72 1.94 16.19
CA ALA A 141 -12.55 3.23 15.53
C ALA A 141 -12.34 4.37 16.56
N VAL A 142 -13.11 4.39 17.64
CA VAL A 142 -12.94 5.37 18.75
C VAL A 142 -11.54 5.24 19.38
N ALA A 143 -11.07 4.04 19.69
CA ALA A 143 -9.75 3.85 20.28
C ALA A 143 -8.62 4.35 19.37
N VAL A 144 -8.71 4.13 18.05
CA VAL A 144 -7.79 4.66 17.05
C VAL A 144 -7.86 6.19 17.00
N ALA A 145 -9.06 6.75 16.95
CA ALA A 145 -9.29 8.18 16.87
C ALA A 145 -8.75 8.93 18.09
N LEU A 146 -8.95 8.40 19.30
CA LEU A 146 -8.44 8.97 20.55
C LEU A 146 -6.91 9.03 20.57
N GLU A 147 -6.21 7.97 20.13
CA GLU A 147 -4.76 7.99 20.09
C GLU A 147 -4.24 8.98 19.05
N LEU A 148 -4.83 9.03 17.85
CA LEU A 148 -4.44 9.98 16.80
C LEU A 148 -4.70 11.44 17.18
N ALA A 149 -5.78 11.70 17.91
CA ALA A 149 -6.16 13.07 18.30
C ALA A 149 -5.35 13.61 19.49
N ALA A 150 -4.65 12.75 20.24
CA ALA A 150 -3.72 13.12 21.32
C ALA A 150 -4.28 14.16 22.31
N GLY A 151 -5.54 13.99 22.75
CA GLY A 151 -6.22 14.86 23.71
C GLY A 151 -7.13 15.94 23.09
N ASP A 152 -7.11 16.12 21.77
CA ASP A 152 -8.06 17.02 21.08
C ASP A 152 -9.42 16.34 20.88
N GLU A 153 -10.42 16.76 21.67
CA GLU A 153 -11.77 16.18 21.64
C GLU A 153 -12.46 16.32 20.27
N ASN A 154 -12.29 17.47 19.60
CA ASN A 154 -12.94 17.74 18.33
C ASN A 154 -12.31 16.85 17.23
N ARG A 155 -10.99 16.74 17.20
CA ARG A 155 -10.27 15.86 16.26
C ARG A 155 -10.63 14.39 16.51
N ALA A 156 -10.78 13.97 17.77
CA ALA A 156 -11.19 12.60 18.09
C ALA A 156 -12.56 12.25 17.49
N ILE A 157 -13.54 13.17 17.57
CA ILE A 157 -14.86 12.98 16.96
C ILE A 157 -14.76 12.95 15.42
N GLU A 158 -14.02 13.90 14.81
CA GLU A 158 -13.83 13.94 13.34
C GLU A 158 -13.20 12.66 12.81
N TYR A 159 -12.17 12.13 13.48
CA TYR A 159 -11.50 10.90 13.06
C TYR A 159 -12.40 9.67 13.24
N ALA A 160 -13.11 9.56 14.39
CA ALA A 160 -14.05 8.47 14.63
C ALA A 160 -15.17 8.47 13.57
N ASP A 161 -15.76 9.64 13.29
CA ASP A 161 -16.81 9.82 12.28
C ASP A 161 -16.34 9.42 10.88
N ALA A 162 -15.15 9.86 10.47
CA ALA A 162 -14.59 9.53 9.15
C ALA A 162 -14.31 8.03 8.98
N ILE A 163 -13.86 7.34 10.05
CA ILE A 163 -13.58 5.90 10.04
C ILE A 163 -14.90 5.10 10.06
N ILE A 164 -15.83 5.44 10.95
CA ILE A 164 -17.10 4.70 11.13
C ILE A 164 -18.00 4.86 9.91
N SER A 165 -18.06 6.07 9.33
CA SER A 165 -18.81 6.30 8.07
C SER A 165 -18.17 5.65 6.85
N GLY A 166 -16.95 5.13 6.99
CA GLY A 166 -16.19 4.48 5.93
C GLY A 166 -15.58 5.42 4.89
N ARG A 167 -15.64 6.75 5.10
CA ARG A 167 -15.03 7.74 4.18
C ARG A 167 -13.51 7.67 4.17
N PHE A 168 -12.91 7.41 5.33
CA PHE A 168 -11.48 7.21 5.51
C PHE A 168 -11.21 5.90 6.25
N GLN A 169 -10.27 5.11 5.75
CA GLN A 169 -9.82 3.87 6.38
C GLN A 169 -8.32 3.95 6.63
N PRO A 170 -7.88 3.97 7.91
CA PRO A 170 -6.47 3.81 8.25
C PRO A 170 -5.92 2.48 7.72
N ALA A 171 -4.62 2.44 7.42
CA ALA A 171 -3.95 1.19 7.04
C ALA A 171 -4.09 0.12 8.12
N THR A 172 -3.94 -1.16 7.71
CA THR A 172 -4.07 -2.31 8.62
C THR A 172 -3.29 -2.13 9.92
N PRO A 173 -1.99 -1.76 9.96
CA PRO A 173 -1.28 -1.62 11.22
C PRO A 173 -1.83 -0.50 12.11
N THR A 174 -2.19 0.63 11.55
CA THR A 174 -2.78 1.75 12.29
C THR A 174 -4.09 1.31 12.95
N PHE A 175 -5.01 0.73 12.17
CA PHE A 175 -6.30 0.30 12.66
C PHE A 175 -6.22 -0.90 13.63
N LEU A 176 -5.23 -1.78 13.43
CA LEU A 176 -5.00 -2.95 14.30
C LEU A 176 -4.37 -2.56 15.64
N ASN A 177 -3.40 -1.64 15.65
CA ASN A 177 -2.49 -1.47 16.77
C ASN A 177 -2.82 -0.29 17.69
N LEU A 178 -3.32 0.85 17.18
CA LEU A 178 -3.53 2.03 18.00
C LEU A 178 -4.58 1.80 19.10
N GLY A 179 -4.38 2.41 20.26
CA GLY A 179 -5.20 2.24 21.47
C GLY A 179 -4.86 0.98 22.29
N LYS A 180 -4.15 0.00 21.74
CA LYS A 180 -3.79 -1.25 22.43
C LYS A 180 -2.51 -1.08 23.26
N ALA A 181 -2.41 -1.77 24.40
CA ALA A 181 -1.21 -1.78 25.24
C ALA A 181 -0.11 -2.67 24.63
N GLN A 182 -0.46 -3.88 24.20
CA GLN A 182 0.43 -4.82 23.54
C GLN A 182 0.25 -4.67 22.01
N ARG A 183 1.18 -4.01 21.36
CA ARG A 183 1.01 -3.65 19.94
C ARG A 183 2.31 -3.62 19.14
N GLY A 184 2.18 -3.73 17.81
CA GLY A 184 3.20 -3.33 16.84
C GLY A 184 3.19 -1.83 16.57
N GLU A 185 3.87 -1.41 15.52
CA GLU A 185 3.85 -0.01 15.07
C GLU A 185 2.54 0.33 14.31
N ALA A 186 2.27 1.62 14.21
CA ALA A 186 1.12 2.14 13.47
C ALA A 186 1.34 2.18 11.94
N VAL A 187 2.52 1.82 11.45
CA VAL A 187 2.95 1.98 10.07
C VAL A 187 3.10 0.66 9.34
N SER A 188 2.86 0.67 8.01
CA SER A 188 2.75 -0.55 7.19
C SER A 188 4.09 -1.10 6.76
N CYS A 189 5.03 -0.23 6.36
CA CYS A 189 6.33 -0.63 5.84
C CYS A 189 7.41 0.41 6.11
N PHE A 190 8.65 -0.05 5.86
CA PHE A 190 9.86 0.75 6.01
C PHE A 190 10.75 0.56 4.80
N LEU A 191 11.49 1.61 4.42
CA LEU A 191 12.54 1.54 3.41
C LEU A 191 13.86 1.88 4.10
N VAL A 192 14.84 0.99 3.97
CA VAL A 192 16.16 1.12 4.58
C VAL A 192 17.23 1.09 3.49
N ARG A 193 18.11 2.05 3.52
CA ARG A 193 19.20 2.17 2.58
C ARG A 193 20.46 1.46 3.09
N LEU A 194 21.11 0.68 2.22
CA LEU A 194 22.42 0.05 2.50
C LEU A 194 23.51 0.70 1.69
N GLU A 195 24.67 0.86 2.35
CA GLU A 195 25.92 1.34 1.73
C GLU A 195 26.97 0.23 1.73
N ASP A 196 27.99 0.35 0.85
CA ASP A 196 28.98 -0.70 0.57
C ASP A 196 30.05 -0.84 1.66
N ASN A 197 29.62 -1.10 2.88
CA ASN A 197 30.51 -1.46 3.99
C ASN A 197 29.81 -2.42 4.97
N MET A 198 30.61 -3.16 5.73
CA MET A 198 30.12 -4.23 6.61
C MET A 198 29.24 -3.67 7.74
N GLU A 199 29.53 -2.48 8.22
CA GLU A 199 28.79 -1.81 9.29
C GLU A 199 27.37 -1.48 8.81
N SER A 200 27.22 -0.93 7.62
CA SER A 200 25.92 -0.64 7.01
C SER A 200 25.12 -1.91 6.72
N ILE A 201 25.75 -2.95 6.16
CA ILE A 201 25.10 -4.26 5.91
C ILE A 201 24.62 -4.86 7.24
N SER A 202 25.47 -4.88 8.28
CA SER A 202 25.13 -5.43 9.60
C SER A 202 23.97 -4.67 10.25
N ARG A 203 23.99 -3.34 10.15
CA ARG A 203 22.90 -2.48 10.65
C ARG A 203 21.61 -2.67 9.86
N GLY A 204 21.69 -2.85 8.54
CA GLY A 204 20.53 -3.16 7.70
C GLY A 204 19.86 -4.48 8.08
N ILE A 205 20.63 -5.55 8.37
CA ILE A 205 20.10 -6.83 8.86
C ILE A 205 19.46 -6.65 10.24
N ASN A 206 20.10 -5.89 11.14
CA ASN A 206 19.52 -5.58 12.45
C ASN A 206 18.21 -4.78 12.30
N ALA A 207 18.19 -3.77 11.43
CA ALA A 207 16.99 -2.98 11.15
C ALA A 207 15.86 -3.88 10.60
N ALA A 208 16.16 -4.79 9.66
CA ALA A 208 15.19 -5.76 9.14
C ALA A 208 14.54 -6.57 10.25
N LEU A 209 15.33 -7.13 11.19
CA LEU A 209 14.83 -7.87 12.35
C LEU A 209 13.95 -7.01 13.28
N GLN A 210 14.43 -5.80 13.64
CA GLN A 210 13.73 -4.94 14.59
C GLN A 210 12.43 -4.36 14.03
N LEU A 211 12.39 -3.99 12.76
CA LEU A 211 11.21 -3.43 12.09
C LEU A 211 10.18 -4.52 11.79
N SER A 212 10.64 -5.70 11.33
CA SER A 212 9.77 -6.85 11.08
C SER A 212 9.09 -7.35 12.36
N LYS A 213 9.82 -7.44 13.48
CA LYS A 213 9.26 -7.76 14.81
C LYS A 213 8.09 -6.84 15.19
N ARG A 214 8.10 -5.60 14.73
CA ARG A 214 7.06 -4.60 15.02
C ARG A 214 5.89 -4.65 14.02
N GLY A 215 5.92 -5.57 13.04
CA GLY A 215 4.84 -5.83 12.09
C GLY A 215 4.92 -5.03 10.79
N GLY A 216 5.98 -4.27 10.57
CA GLY A 216 6.23 -3.59 9.30
C GLY A 216 6.93 -4.47 8.29
N GLY A 217 6.55 -4.40 7.01
CA GLY A 217 7.36 -4.91 5.91
C GLY A 217 8.58 -4.03 5.70
N VAL A 218 9.72 -4.59 5.27
CA VAL A 218 10.96 -3.80 5.10
C VAL A 218 11.52 -3.98 3.69
N ALA A 219 11.72 -2.87 2.98
CA ALA A 219 12.43 -2.85 1.70
C ALA A 219 13.86 -2.36 1.91
N LEU A 220 14.84 -3.01 1.25
CA LEU A 220 16.25 -2.65 1.35
C LEU A 220 16.85 -2.41 -0.03
N LEU A 221 17.66 -1.36 -0.14
CA LEU A 221 18.41 -1.02 -1.36
C LEU A 221 19.73 -1.79 -1.38
N LEU A 222 19.96 -2.59 -2.44
CA LEU A 222 21.21 -3.33 -2.64
C LEU A 222 22.10 -2.74 -3.74
N SER A 223 21.61 -1.75 -4.47
CA SER A 223 22.32 -1.20 -5.67
C SER A 223 23.69 -0.62 -5.37
N ASN A 224 23.96 -0.19 -4.14
CA ASN A 224 25.24 0.37 -3.74
C ASN A 224 26.28 -0.71 -3.37
N LEU A 225 25.84 -1.94 -3.12
CA LEU A 225 26.74 -3.04 -2.75
C LEU A 225 27.57 -3.47 -3.95
N ARG A 226 28.87 -3.74 -3.73
CA ARG A 226 29.74 -4.22 -4.79
C ARG A 226 29.33 -5.60 -5.30
N GLU A 227 29.59 -5.82 -6.59
CA GLU A 227 29.28 -7.05 -7.31
C GLU A 227 30.12 -8.24 -6.87
N LEU A 228 29.71 -9.46 -7.25
CA LEU A 228 30.49 -10.67 -7.11
C LEU A 228 31.86 -10.53 -7.78
N GLY A 229 32.90 -10.92 -7.06
CA GLY A 229 34.27 -10.88 -7.53
C GLY A 229 34.94 -9.50 -7.47
N ALA A 230 34.23 -8.45 -7.04
CA ALA A 230 34.85 -7.15 -6.82
C ALA A 230 35.95 -7.21 -5.75
N PRO A 231 36.98 -6.36 -5.82
CA PRO A 231 38.06 -6.37 -4.85
C PRO A 231 37.63 -5.88 -3.47
N ILE A 232 38.22 -6.46 -2.43
CA ILE A 232 38.17 -5.98 -1.05
C ILE A 232 39.60 -5.73 -0.59
N LYS A 233 39.90 -4.52 -0.11
CA LYS A 233 41.26 -4.10 0.30
C LYS A 233 42.29 -4.36 -0.78
N HIS A 234 41.94 -4.09 -2.04
CA HIS A 234 42.77 -4.30 -3.24
C HIS A 234 43.04 -5.77 -3.59
N ILE A 235 42.40 -6.74 -2.94
CA ILE A 235 42.49 -8.15 -3.28
C ILE A 235 41.32 -8.51 -4.19
N GLU A 236 41.60 -8.92 -5.41
CA GLU A 236 40.59 -9.28 -6.41
C GLU A 236 39.81 -10.54 -6.04
N ASN A 237 38.61 -10.68 -6.57
CA ASN A 237 37.71 -11.85 -6.39
C ASN A 237 37.33 -12.14 -4.92
N GLN A 238 37.21 -11.12 -4.08
CA GLN A 238 36.87 -11.30 -2.68
C GLN A 238 35.38 -11.07 -2.37
N SER A 239 34.69 -10.21 -3.11
CA SER A 239 33.27 -9.94 -2.87
C SER A 239 32.39 -11.13 -3.25
N SER A 240 31.42 -11.45 -2.40
CA SER A 240 30.40 -12.47 -2.68
C SER A 240 29.18 -11.94 -3.43
N GLY A 241 29.11 -10.61 -3.65
CA GLY A 241 28.01 -9.96 -4.34
C GLY A 241 26.72 -9.86 -3.48
N VAL A 242 25.60 -9.52 -4.13
CA VAL A 242 24.34 -9.22 -3.43
C VAL A 242 23.55 -10.46 -2.96
N VAL A 243 23.69 -11.62 -3.62
CA VAL A 243 22.83 -12.79 -3.34
C VAL A 243 22.99 -13.33 -1.91
N PRO A 244 24.19 -13.45 -1.33
CA PRO A 244 24.33 -13.86 0.07
C PRO A 244 23.69 -12.90 1.06
N VAL A 245 23.70 -11.58 0.78
CA VAL A 245 22.99 -10.58 1.59
C VAL A 245 21.48 -10.80 1.52
N MET A 246 20.95 -11.12 0.33
CA MET A 246 19.53 -11.47 0.16
C MET A 246 19.14 -12.68 1.02
N LYS A 247 19.98 -13.71 1.09
CA LYS A 247 19.72 -14.90 1.93
C LYS A 247 19.66 -14.54 3.42
N LEU A 248 20.61 -13.74 3.92
CA LEU A 248 20.59 -13.25 5.30
C LEU A 248 19.31 -12.46 5.62
N LEU A 249 18.85 -11.63 4.69
CA LEU A 249 17.60 -10.88 4.85
C LEU A 249 16.38 -11.78 4.82
N GLU A 250 16.30 -12.74 3.90
CA GLU A 250 15.22 -13.73 3.83
C GLU A 250 15.07 -14.50 5.14
N ASP A 251 16.17 -15.01 5.70
CA ASP A 251 16.16 -15.71 6.97
C ASP A 251 15.77 -14.80 8.14
N SER A 252 16.19 -13.52 8.10
CA SER A 252 15.81 -12.54 9.11
C SER A 252 14.30 -12.30 9.14
N PHE A 253 13.65 -12.17 7.98
CA PHE A 253 12.20 -11.98 7.88
C PHE A 253 11.43 -13.24 8.22
N SER A 254 11.95 -14.42 7.92
CA SER A 254 11.31 -15.68 8.30
C SER A 254 11.33 -15.90 9.81
N TYR A 255 12.36 -15.41 10.50
CA TYR A 255 12.50 -15.49 11.95
C TYR A 255 11.69 -14.45 12.71
N ALA A 256 11.71 -13.17 12.27
CA ALA A 256 11.09 -12.07 12.98
C ALA A 256 9.68 -11.77 12.45
N ASN A 257 8.66 -12.10 13.25
CA ASN A 257 7.26 -11.76 12.96
C ASN A 257 6.62 -11.05 14.16
N GLN A 258 5.46 -10.42 13.95
CA GLN A 258 4.71 -9.71 14.98
C GLN A 258 3.86 -10.68 15.80
N LEU A 259 4.46 -11.45 16.71
CA LEU A 259 3.74 -12.31 17.65
C LEU A 259 2.63 -13.16 16.99
N GLY A 260 2.82 -13.57 15.73
CA GLY A 260 1.83 -14.30 14.94
C GLY A 260 0.69 -13.46 14.33
N ALA A 261 0.58 -12.18 14.67
CA ALA A 261 -0.45 -11.29 14.12
C ALA A 261 -0.15 -10.91 12.65
N ARG A 262 1.14 -10.81 12.30
CA ARG A 262 1.59 -10.53 10.94
C ARG A 262 2.93 -11.22 10.68
N GLN A 263 3.05 -11.90 9.53
CA GLN A 263 4.31 -12.53 9.15
C GLN A 263 5.33 -11.48 8.71
N GLY A 264 6.62 -11.77 8.93
CA GLY A 264 7.71 -10.94 8.43
C GLY A 264 7.75 -10.94 6.90
N ALA A 265 7.87 -9.77 6.31
CA ALA A 265 7.94 -9.59 4.85
C ALA A 265 9.04 -8.60 4.47
N GLY A 266 9.78 -8.93 3.40
CA GLY A 266 10.85 -8.10 2.90
C GLY A 266 10.85 -7.96 1.39
N ALA A 267 11.41 -6.83 0.92
CA ALA A 267 11.73 -6.62 -0.49
C ALA A 267 13.17 -6.14 -0.62
N VAL A 268 13.78 -6.42 -1.77
CA VAL A 268 15.12 -5.93 -2.11
C VAL A 268 15.10 -5.31 -3.49
N TYR A 269 15.76 -4.15 -3.63
CA TYR A 269 15.82 -3.40 -4.88
C TYR A 269 17.24 -3.35 -5.44
N LEU A 270 17.36 -3.58 -6.73
CA LEU A 270 18.63 -3.54 -7.47
C LEU A 270 18.50 -2.74 -8.77
N SER A 271 19.51 -1.94 -9.10
CA SER A 271 19.61 -1.27 -10.40
C SER A 271 19.74 -2.27 -11.55
N ALA A 272 19.06 -2.01 -12.68
CA ALA A 272 19.20 -2.79 -13.89
C ALA A 272 20.64 -2.78 -14.45
N HIS A 273 21.45 -1.76 -14.13
CA HIS A 273 22.83 -1.64 -14.54
C HIS A 273 23.87 -2.14 -13.52
N HIS A 274 23.41 -2.83 -12.47
CA HIS A 274 24.29 -3.51 -11.52
C HIS A 274 24.85 -4.81 -12.12
N PRO A 275 26.15 -5.15 -11.94
CA PRO A 275 26.74 -6.36 -12.54
C PRO A 275 26.09 -7.68 -12.10
N ASP A 276 25.52 -7.75 -10.89
CA ASP A 276 24.83 -8.94 -10.40
C ASP A 276 23.36 -9.05 -10.86
N ILE A 277 22.86 -8.16 -11.74
CA ILE A 277 21.41 -8.08 -12.06
C ILE A 277 20.84 -9.41 -12.57
N MET A 278 21.55 -10.11 -13.47
CA MET A 278 21.06 -11.38 -14.01
C MET A 278 21.02 -12.46 -12.94
N ARG A 279 22.02 -12.54 -12.06
CA ARG A 279 22.04 -13.46 -10.91
C ARG A 279 20.94 -13.14 -9.90
N PHE A 280 20.66 -11.87 -9.67
CA PHE A 280 19.57 -11.39 -8.83
C PHE A 280 18.21 -11.88 -9.36
N LEU A 281 17.94 -11.74 -10.66
CA LEU A 281 16.73 -12.22 -11.30
C LEU A 281 16.61 -13.75 -11.23
N ASP A 282 17.69 -14.48 -11.49
CA ASP A 282 17.71 -15.94 -11.48
C ASP A 282 17.38 -16.55 -10.10
N THR A 283 17.51 -15.79 -9.01
CA THR A 283 17.11 -16.26 -7.65
C THR A 283 15.61 -16.60 -7.54
N LYS A 284 14.78 -16.08 -8.46
CA LYS A 284 13.32 -16.33 -8.49
C LYS A 284 12.88 -17.40 -9.49
N ARG A 285 13.79 -17.99 -10.27
CA ARG A 285 13.42 -19.10 -11.16
C ARG A 285 12.92 -20.29 -10.38
N GLU A 286 11.92 -20.99 -10.89
CA GLU A 286 11.37 -22.19 -10.24
C GLU A 286 12.42 -23.30 -10.06
N ASN A 287 13.34 -23.42 -11.01
CA ASN A 287 14.43 -24.40 -11.03
C ASN A 287 15.77 -23.87 -10.54
N ALA A 288 15.79 -22.71 -9.84
CA ALA A 288 17.01 -22.18 -9.25
C ALA A 288 17.64 -23.14 -8.24
N ASP A 289 18.98 -23.19 -8.18
CA ASP A 289 19.72 -23.92 -7.15
C ASP A 289 19.26 -23.43 -5.76
N GLU A 290 18.93 -24.35 -4.87
CA GLU A 290 18.45 -24.04 -3.49
C GLU A 290 19.42 -23.14 -2.71
N LYS A 291 20.71 -23.15 -3.04
CA LYS A 291 21.70 -22.26 -2.42
C LYS A 291 21.51 -20.78 -2.77
N ILE A 292 20.94 -20.48 -3.92
CA ILE A 292 20.71 -19.11 -4.38
C ILE A 292 19.23 -18.74 -4.44
N ARG A 293 18.33 -19.73 -4.38
CA ARG A 293 16.91 -19.53 -4.50
C ARG A 293 16.37 -18.66 -3.37
N ILE A 294 15.61 -17.63 -3.74
CA ILE A 294 14.91 -16.71 -2.84
C ILE A 294 13.41 -16.97 -2.97
N LYS A 295 12.80 -17.46 -1.88
CA LYS A 295 11.38 -17.88 -1.85
C LYS A 295 10.47 -16.74 -1.38
N SER A 296 10.79 -16.10 -0.28
CA SER A 296 9.89 -15.18 0.45
C SER A 296 10.19 -13.68 0.23
N LEU A 297 11.40 -13.29 -0.20
CA LEU A 297 11.67 -11.89 -0.52
C LEU A 297 11.03 -11.48 -1.84
N SER A 298 10.41 -10.30 -1.84
CA SER A 298 10.02 -9.62 -3.07
C SER A 298 11.25 -8.98 -3.74
N LEU A 299 11.31 -9.04 -5.05
CA LEU A 299 12.37 -8.41 -5.83
C LEU A 299 11.83 -7.15 -6.52
N GLY A 300 12.63 -6.08 -6.55
CA GLY A 300 12.38 -4.87 -7.32
C GLY A 300 13.58 -4.51 -8.19
N VAL A 301 13.35 -4.02 -9.40
CA VAL A 301 14.38 -3.55 -10.31
C VAL A 301 14.16 -2.09 -10.63
N VAL A 302 15.21 -1.28 -10.48
CA VAL A 302 15.23 0.13 -10.84
C VAL A 302 15.77 0.26 -12.26
N ILE A 303 14.93 0.71 -13.21
CA ILE A 303 15.25 0.72 -14.65
C ILE A 303 15.32 2.16 -15.16
N PRO A 304 16.50 2.65 -15.55
CA PRO A 304 16.66 3.97 -16.18
C PRO A 304 16.21 3.96 -17.65
N ASP A 305 15.83 5.14 -18.16
CA ASP A 305 15.35 5.34 -19.54
C ASP A 305 16.36 4.87 -20.59
N VAL A 306 17.67 4.97 -20.32
CA VAL A 306 18.73 4.50 -21.22
C VAL A 306 18.60 3.02 -21.54
N THR A 307 18.16 2.19 -20.59
CA THR A 307 17.95 0.75 -20.80
C THR A 307 16.94 0.48 -21.92
N PHE A 308 15.83 1.23 -21.94
CA PHE A 308 14.82 1.13 -23.02
C PHE A 308 15.36 1.62 -24.36
N ARG A 309 16.20 2.68 -24.35
CA ARG A 309 16.85 3.20 -25.57
C ARG A 309 17.80 2.16 -26.17
N LEU A 310 18.62 1.52 -25.33
CA LEU A 310 19.55 0.47 -25.74
C LEU A 310 18.82 -0.75 -26.31
N ALA A 311 17.76 -1.21 -25.65
CA ALA A 311 16.95 -2.33 -26.13
C ALA A 311 16.29 -2.01 -27.49
N LYS A 312 15.77 -0.79 -27.67
CA LYS A 312 15.23 -0.31 -28.95
C LYS A 312 16.31 -0.30 -30.04
N ALA A 313 17.52 0.14 -29.73
CA ALA A 313 18.66 0.19 -30.64
C ALA A 313 19.30 -1.20 -30.90
N LYS A 314 18.88 -2.25 -30.19
CA LYS A 314 19.54 -3.59 -30.21
C LYS A 314 21.02 -3.52 -29.82
N ALA A 315 21.31 -2.67 -28.86
CA ALA A 315 22.66 -2.42 -28.41
C ALA A 315 22.98 -3.19 -27.13
N PRO A 316 24.24 -3.51 -26.87
CA PRO A 316 24.67 -4.00 -25.57
C PRO A 316 24.45 -2.90 -24.51
N MET A 317 24.07 -3.32 -23.30
CA MET A 317 24.01 -2.45 -22.13
C MET A 317 25.19 -2.73 -21.20
N ALA A 318 25.84 -1.67 -20.75
CA ALA A 318 26.88 -1.75 -19.76
C ALA A 318 26.31 -1.94 -18.36
N LEU A 319 26.91 -2.82 -17.59
CA LEU A 319 26.72 -3.02 -16.16
C LEU A 319 27.95 -2.46 -15.45
N PHE A 320 27.78 -1.57 -14.48
CA PHE A 320 28.86 -0.81 -13.88
C PHE A 320 29.14 -1.24 -12.44
N SER A 321 30.43 -1.38 -12.09
CA SER A 321 30.85 -1.66 -10.72
C SER A 321 30.45 -0.51 -9.79
N PRO A 322 29.56 -0.73 -8.80
CA PRO A 322 29.14 0.33 -7.86
C PRO A 322 30.31 0.94 -7.09
N TYR A 323 31.28 0.10 -6.70
CA TYR A 323 32.48 0.53 -6.01
C TYR A 323 33.34 1.51 -6.83
N ASP A 324 33.53 1.24 -8.12
CA ASP A 324 34.33 2.11 -8.98
C ASP A 324 33.59 3.41 -9.31
N VAL A 325 32.24 3.34 -9.51
CA VAL A 325 31.42 4.53 -9.74
C VAL A 325 31.47 5.46 -8.53
N GLU A 326 31.33 4.94 -7.32
CA GLU A 326 31.42 5.74 -6.10
C GLU A 326 32.78 6.42 -5.97
N ARG A 327 33.88 5.71 -6.30
CA ARG A 327 35.23 6.28 -6.29
C ARG A 327 35.43 7.39 -7.31
N VAL A 328 34.79 7.30 -8.46
CA VAL A 328 34.94 8.28 -9.57
C VAL A 328 34.08 9.50 -9.33
N TYR A 329 32.84 9.32 -8.91
CA TYR A 329 31.85 10.39 -8.75
C TYR A 329 31.78 10.97 -7.32
N GLY A 330 32.35 10.28 -6.34
CA GLY A 330 32.26 10.67 -4.91
C GLY A 330 30.85 10.56 -4.31
N LYS A 331 29.98 9.78 -4.96
CA LYS A 331 28.61 9.53 -4.53
C LYS A 331 28.27 8.04 -4.74
N PRO A 332 27.45 7.42 -3.89
CA PRO A 332 26.97 6.07 -4.07
C PRO A 332 26.32 5.84 -5.45
N PHE A 333 26.42 4.63 -5.97
CA PHE A 333 25.95 4.28 -7.32
C PHE A 333 24.49 4.64 -7.56
N ALA A 334 23.60 4.39 -6.59
CA ALA A 334 22.18 4.70 -6.72
C ALA A 334 21.88 6.21 -6.78
N ASP A 335 22.80 7.07 -6.33
CA ASP A 335 22.63 8.52 -6.38
C ASP A 335 23.09 9.15 -7.70
N ILE A 336 23.59 8.32 -8.65
CA ILE A 336 24.01 8.74 -9.97
C ILE A 336 22.89 8.46 -10.99
N SER A 337 22.53 9.45 -11.78
CA SER A 337 21.62 9.27 -12.93
C SER A 337 22.33 8.46 -14.02
N ILE A 338 21.97 7.19 -14.14
CA ILE A 338 22.57 6.32 -15.17
C ILE A 338 22.28 6.86 -16.57
N SER A 339 21.05 7.33 -16.81
CA SER A 339 20.65 7.85 -18.13
C SER A 339 21.45 9.09 -18.55
N GLU A 340 21.81 9.96 -17.60
CA GLU A 340 22.56 11.20 -17.87
C GLU A 340 24.05 10.92 -18.06
N HIS A 341 24.62 9.98 -17.29
CA HIS A 341 26.05 9.72 -17.25
C HIS A 341 26.47 8.44 -17.99
N TYR A 342 25.56 7.77 -18.70
CA TYR A 342 25.81 6.46 -19.31
C TYR A 342 27.04 6.46 -20.22
N ASP A 343 27.12 7.39 -21.19
CA ASP A 343 28.20 7.46 -22.16
C ASP A 343 29.55 7.83 -21.51
N GLU A 344 29.53 8.71 -20.50
CA GLU A 344 30.70 9.07 -19.70
C GLU A 344 31.23 7.86 -18.93
N MET A 345 30.34 7.12 -18.27
CA MET A 345 30.70 5.92 -17.51
C MET A 345 31.22 4.80 -18.42
N VAL A 346 30.66 4.65 -19.62
CA VAL A 346 31.16 3.69 -20.63
C VAL A 346 32.54 4.06 -21.08
N ALA A 347 32.83 5.35 -21.28
CA ALA A 347 34.13 5.84 -21.75
C ALA A 347 35.22 5.86 -20.66
N ASP A 348 34.87 5.83 -19.39
CA ASP A 348 35.83 5.96 -18.28
C ASP A 348 36.43 4.60 -17.92
N ASP A 349 37.74 4.44 -18.21
CA ASP A 349 38.48 3.20 -17.94
C ASP A 349 38.69 2.91 -16.44
N ARG A 350 38.45 3.88 -15.56
CA ARG A 350 38.52 3.71 -14.10
C ARG A 350 37.34 2.94 -13.54
N ILE A 351 36.23 2.84 -14.32
CA ILE A 351 35.00 2.12 -13.95
C ILE A 351 35.01 0.77 -14.63
N ARG A 352 35.09 -0.32 -13.86
CA ARG A 352 34.87 -1.67 -14.36
C ARG A 352 33.47 -1.85 -14.86
N LYS A 353 33.33 -2.48 -16.01
CA LYS A 353 32.05 -2.74 -16.63
C LYS A 353 32.04 -4.08 -17.36
N THR A 354 30.87 -4.70 -17.35
CA THR A 354 30.56 -5.85 -18.20
C THR A 354 29.40 -5.50 -19.10
N TYR A 355 29.15 -6.29 -20.12
CA TYR A 355 28.08 -5.99 -21.09
C TYR A 355 27.18 -7.19 -21.25
N ILE A 356 25.88 -6.91 -21.36
CA ILE A 356 24.84 -7.89 -21.72
C ILE A 356 23.99 -7.31 -22.87
N ASP A 357 23.26 -8.16 -23.58
CA ASP A 357 22.28 -7.68 -24.55
C ASP A 357 21.07 -7.05 -23.83
N ALA A 358 20.75 -5.79 -24.16
CA ALA A 358 19.62 -5.08 -23.51
C ALA A 358 18.26 -5.74 -23.77
N ARG A 359 18.09 -6.44 -24.90
CA ARG A 359 16.85 -7.20 -25.16
C ARG A 359 16.79 -8.49 -24.38
N GLU A 360 17.92 -9.18 -24.23
CA GLU A 360 18.02 -10.37 -23.38
C GLU A 360 17.66 -10.02 -21.94
N PHE A 361 18.11 -8.87 -21.42
CA PHE A 361 17.68 -8.39 -20.11
C PHE A 361 16.15 -8.28 -19.99
N PHE A 362 15.46 -7.63 -20.95
CA PHE A 362 14.00 -7.52 -20.91
C PHE A 362 13.28 -8.85 -21.15
N MET A 363 13.86 -9.76 -21.93
CA MET A 363 13.32 -11.12 -22.10
C MET A 363 13.37 -11.89 -20.78
N THR A 364 14.53 -11.92 -20.12
CA THR A 364 14.70 -12.55 -18.81
C THR A 364 13.79 -11.94 -17.77
N LEU A 365 13.68 -10.59 -17.72
CA LEU A 365 12.78 -9.90 -16.83
C LEU A 365 11.33 -10.38 -16.99
N ALA A 366 10.85 -10.44 -18.24
CA ALA A 366 9.50 -10.90 -18.54
C ALA A 366 9.28 -12.39 -18.22
N GLU A 367 10.30 -13.25 -18.47
CA GLU A 367 10.24 -14.68 -18.10
C GLU A 367 10.08 -14.85 -16.59
N ILE A 368 10.90 -14.18 -15.79
CA ILE A 368 10.84 -14.24 -14.33
C ILE A 368 9.51 -13.70 -13.81
N GLN A 369 9.00 -12.61 -14.40
CA GLN A 369 7.68 -12.08 -14.06
C GLN A 369 6.55 -13.04 -14.42
N PHE A 370 6.66 -13.76 -15.54
CA PHE A 370 5.69 -14.76 -15.94
C PHE A 370 5.67 -15.96 -14.96
N GLU A 371 6.86 -16.42 -14.51
CA GLU A 371 7.01 -17.54 -13.58
C GLU A 371 6.57 -17.18 -12.15
N SER A 372 6.91 -15.98 -11.66
CA SER A 372 6.85 -15.65 -10.23
C SER A 372 6.00 -14.43 -9.88
N GLY A 373 5.60 -13.61 -10.86
CA GLY A 373 4.99 -12.30 -10.64
C GLY A 373 5.97 -11.19 -10.29
N TYR A 374 7.25 -11.50 -10.02
CA TYR A 374 8.34 -10.59 -9.71
C TYR A 374 9.31 -10.46 -10.90
N PRO A 375 10.17 -9.43 -10.93
CA PRO A 375 10.31 -8.31 -9.98
C PRO A 375 9.29 -7.21 -10.21
N TYR A 376 9.11 -6.35 -9.18
CA TYR A 376 8.53 -5.02 -9.35
C TYR A 376 9.47 -4.13 -10.18
N ILE A 377 8.94 -3.07 -10.77
CA ILE A 377 9.73 -2.13 -11.57
C ILE A 377 9.56 -0.72 -11.02
N VAL A 378 10.68 -0.01 -10.86
CA VAL A 378 10.73 1.44 -10.66
C VAL A 378 11.33 2.05 -11.91
N PHE A 379 10.59 2.91 -12.60
CA PHE A 379 11.09 3.66 -13.77
C PHE A 379 11.87 4.88 -13.27
N GLU A 380 13.19 4.73 -13.14
CA GLU A 380 14.09 5.64 -12.43
C GLU A 380 13.95 7.11 -12.85
N ASP A 381 14.03 7.37 -14.14
CA ASP A 381 14.00 8.75 -14.63
C ASP A 381 12.59 9.35 -14.53
N THR A 382 11.54 8.56 -14.76
CA THR A 382 10.14 8.99 -14.60
C THR A 382 9.86 9.39 -13.16
N VAL A 383 10.30 8.58 -12.20
CA VAL A 383 10.15 8.85 -10.77
C VAL A 383 10.89 10.13 -10.39
N ASN A 384 12.14 10.29 -10.82
CA ASN A 384 12.97 11.44 -10.44
C ASN A 384 12.56 12.74 -11.15
N ARG A 385 12.03 12.68 -12.38
CA ARG A 385 11.42 13.86 -13.03
C ARG A 385 10.16 14.35 -12.31
N ALA A 386 9.41 13.45 -11.69
CA ALA A 386 8.17 13.77 -10.98
C ALA A 386 8.41 14.10 -9.49
N ASN A 387 9.62 13.89 -8.99
CA ASN A 387 9.96 14.09 -7.57
C ASN A 387 9.96 15.59 -7.22
N PRO A 388 9.12 16.03 -6.26
CA PRO A 388 9.14 17.44 -5.84
C PRO A 388 10.23 17.78 -4.81
N ILE A 389 10.88 16.77 -4.23
CA ILE A 389 11.82 16.92 -3.11
C ILE A 389 13.26 16.94 -3.62
N ASP A 390 14.08 17.78 -3.03
CA ASP A 390 15.53 17.82 -3.31
C ASP A 390 16.19 16.46 -2.99
N GLY A 391 16.90 15.90 -3.95
CA GLY A 391 17.54 14.60 -3.88
C GLY A 391 16.98 13.58 -4.89
N ARG A 392 17.43 12.33 -4.78
CA ARG A 392 17.02 11.25 -5.68
C ARG A 392 16.22 10.19 -4.94
N ILE A 393 15.19 9.69 -5.61
CA ILE A 393 14.46 8.49 -5.22
C ILE A 393 15.17 7.30 -5.88
N VAL A 394 15.60 6.34 -5.05
CA VAL A 394 16.48 5.23 -5.44
C VAL A 394 15.83 3.86 -5.32
N MET A 395 14.69 3.77 -4.66
CA MET A 395 13.93 2.54 -4.43
C MET A 395 12.48 2.84 -4.10
N SER A 396 11.70 1.80 -3.88
CA SER A 396 10.32 1.86 -3.36
C SER A 396 10.11 0.86 -2.22
N ASN A 397 8.90 0.80 -1.67
CA ASN A 397 8.51 -0.14 -0.62
C ASN A 397 8.08 -1.52 -1.19
N LEU A 398 7.53 -2.39 -0.32
CA LEU A 398 7.05 -3.72 -0.71
C LEU A 398 5.91 -3.70 -1.74
N CYS A 399 5.13 -2.62 -1.78
CA CYS A 399 3.96 -2.51 -2.67
C CYS A 399 4.17 -1.48 -3.79
N SER A 400 5.36 -0.89 -3.89
CA SER A 400 5.81 0.01 -4.99
C SER A 400 5.06 1.35 -5.09
N GLU A 401 4.37 1.80 -4.03
CA GLU A 401 3.68 3.09 -4.00
C GLU A 401 4.45 4.20 -3.26
N ILE A 402 5.42 3.88 -2.42
CA ILE A 402 6.18 4.88 -1.65
C ILE A 402 7.43 5.27 -2.42
N LEU A 403 7.52 6.55 -2.73
CA LEU A 403 8.62 7.16 -3.48
C LEU A 403 9.09 8.41 -2.74
N GLN A 404 10.10 8.25 -1.88
CA GLN A 404 10.64 9.32 -1.04
C GLN A 404 12.16 9.35 -1.12
N VAL A 405 12.73 10.53 -0.95
CA VAL A 405 14.17 10.73 -0.88
C VAL A 405 14.70 10.22 0.48
N GLN A 406 15.79 9.44 0.43
CA GLN A 406 16.48 8.91 1.59
C GLN A 406 17.86 9.54 1.72
N GLU A 407 18.35 9.67 2.98
CA GLU A 407 19.70 10.08 3.30
C GLU A 407 20.42 8.91 3.99
N PRO A 408 21.63 8.51 3.53
CA PRO A 408 22.33 7.38 4.11
C PRO A 408 22.82 7.69 5.53
N SER A 409 22.71 6.68 6.41
CA SER A 409 23.37 6.69 7.71
C SER A 409 24.81 6.22 7.61
N THR A 410 25.71 6.72 8.48
CA THR A 410 27.07 6.22 8.62
C THR A 410 27.32 5.70 10.04
N TYR A 411 28.26 4.78 10.18
CA TYR A 411 28.47 4.06 11.43
C TYR A 411 29.95 3.99 11.82
N HIS A 412 30.21 3.92 13.12
CA HIS A 412 31.51 3.55 13.68
C HIS A 412 31.72 2.04 13.63
N ALA A 413 32.94 1.58 13.84
CA ALA A 413 33.30 0.16 13.83
C ALA A 413 32.56 -0.67 14.92
N ASP A 414 32.07 -0.03 15.96
CA ASP A 414 31.27 -0.65 17.02
C ASP A 414 29.75 -0.68 16.68
N LEU A 415 29.39 -0.34 15.46
CA LEU A 415 28.02 -0.24 14.94
C LEU A 415 27.18 0.91 15.53
N SER A 416 27.76 1.80 16.35
CA SER A 416 27.07 3.03 16.73
C SER A 416 26.96 3.98 15.55
N TYR A 417 25.93 4.84 15.56
CA TYR A 417 25.74 5.84 14.49
C TYR A 417 26.82 6.94 14.59
N ALA A 418 27.58 7.15 13.52
CA ALA A 418 28.40 8.33 13.33
C ALA A 418 27.55 9.49 12.77
N HIS A 419 26.63 9.17 11.87
CA HIS A 419 25.59 10.07 11.37
C HIS A 419 24.28 9.30 11.21
N VAL A 420 23.19 9.87 11.73
CA VAL A 420 21.85 9.35 11.54
C VAL A 420 21.26 9.97 10.28
N GLY A 421 21.09 9.19 9.24
CA GLY A 421 20.44 9.59 7.99
C GLY A 421 18.92 9.65 8.10
N ARG A 422 18.24 9.58 6.95
CA ARG A 422 16.77 9.52 6.87
C ARG A 422 16.35 8.30 6.07
N ASP A 423 15.78 7.33 6.78
CA ASP A 423 15.07 6.19 6.19
C ASP A 423 13.55 6.45 6.24
N VAL A 424 12.76 5.66 5.53
CA VAL A 424 11.35 5.96 5.27
C VAL A 424 10.43 5.02 6.05
N SER A 425 9.34 5.55 6.59
CA SER A 425 8.15 4.80 7.03
C SER A 425 6.94 5.11 6.14
N CYS A 426 6.08 4.10 5.93
CA CYS A 426 4.90 4.21 5.09
C CYS A 426 3.67 4.54 5.94
N ASN A 427 3.39 5.83 6.12
CA ASN A 427 2.27 6.34 6.93
C ASN A 427 1.03 6.42 6.05
N LEU A 428 0.29 5.30 5.95
CA LEU A 428 -0.75 5.09 4.94
C LEU A 428 -2.17 5.05 5.52
N GLY A 429 -3.11 5.48 4.71
CA GLY A 429 -4.55 5.31 4.84
C GLY A 429 -5.21 5.65 3.53
N SER A 430 -6.47 5.25 3.33
CA SER A 430 -7.14 5.41 2.04
C SER A 430 -8.55 5.95 2.18
N LEU A 431 -8.97 6.78 1.23
CA LEU A 431 -10.37 7.17 1.06
C LEU A 431 -11.10 6.08 0.28
N ASN A 432 -12.33 5.79 0.69
CA ASN A 432 -13.28 5.08 -0.14
C ASN A 432 -13.94 6.10 -1.07
N ILE A 433 -13.64 6.02 -2.36
CA ILE A 433 -14.09 6.99 -3.36
C ILE A 433 -15.61 7.19 -3.33
N ALA A 434 -16.39 6.10 -3.24
CA ALA A 434 -17.84 6.18 -3.18
C ALA A 434 -18.31 6.96 -1.94
N LYS A 435 -17.82 6.58 -0.77
CA LYS A 435 -18.19 7.22 0.51
C LYS A 435 -17.71 8.67 0.60
N ALA A 436 -16.54 8.97 0.06
CA ALA A 436 -15.99 10.32 0.02
C ALA A 436 -16.78 11.25 -0.93
N MET A 437 -17.24 10.72 -2.08
CA MET A 437 -18.12 11.45 -3.00
C MET A 437 -19.51 11.65 -2.43
N ASP A 438 -20.09 10.62 -1.79
CA ASP A 438 -21.41 10.71 -1.14
C ASP A 438 -21.41 11.74 0.00
N GLY A 439 -20.32 11.82 0.75
CA GLY A 439 -20.26 12.55 2.00
C GLY A 439 -21.11 11.88 3.10
N ALA A 440 -21.03 12.39 4.30
CA ALA A 440 -21.85 11.93 5.43
C ALA A 440 -22.01 13.05 6.48
N ASN A 441 -23.18 13.17 7.09
CA ASN A 441 -23.44 14.12 8.17
C ASN A 441 -23.07 15.59 7.83
N GLY A 442 -23.23 16.00 6.56
CA GLY A 442 -22.85 17.34 6.09
C GLY A 442 -21.34 17.48 5.78
N VAL A 443 -20.55 16.42 5.91
CA VAL A 443 -19.11 16.41 5.60
C VAL A 443 -18.89 15.90 4.19
N GLY A 444 -18.42 16.78 3.31
CA GLY A 444 -18.10 16.45 1.91
C GLY A 444 -16.63 16.04 1.69
N LEU A 445 -16.26 15.88 0.41
CA LEU A 445 -14.92 15.42 -0.01
C LEU A 445 -13.80 16.31 0.54
N ALA A 446 -13.91 17.62 0.47
CA ALA A 446 -12.89 18.56 0.90
C ALA A 446 -12.50 18.37 2.38
N GLN A 447 -13.49 18.31 3.27
CA GLN A 447 -13.27 18.10 4.69
C GLN A 447 -12.81 16.67 4.99
N THR A 448 -13.30 15.68 4.24
CA THR A 448 -12.84 14.28 4.35
C THR A 448 -11.33 14.17 4.05
N VAL A 449 -10.86 14.84 2.99
CA VAL A 449 -9.43 14.87 2.66
C VAL A 449 -8.62 15.56 3.77
N GLU A 450 -9.09 16.71 4.26
CA GLU A 450 -8.42 17.41 5.36
C GLU A 450 -8.31 16.54 6.61
N THR A 451 -9.40 15.90 7.03
CA THR A 451 -9.42 14.97 8.17
C THR A 451 -8.42 13.82 7.98
N ALA A 452 -8.36 13.23 6.78
CA ALA A 452 -7.44 12.15 6.46
C ALA A 452 -5.97 12.60 6.48
N ILE A 453 -5.64 13.77 5.92
CA ILE A 453 -4.28 14.33 5.96
C ILE A 453 -3.84 14.56 7.41
N ARG A 454 -4.69 15.15 8.24
CA ARG A 454 -4.38 15.38 9.66
C ARG A 454 -4.21 14.08 10.45
N ALA A 455 -5.06 13.08 10.21
CA ALA A 455 -4.96 11.77 10.85
C ALA A 455 -3.66 11.05 10.47
N LEU A 456 -3.27 11.09 9.18
CA LEU A 456 -2.02 10.49 8.71
C LEU A 456 -0.79 11.25 9.18
N THR A 457 -0.86 12.57 9.30
CA THR A 457 0.20 13.39 9.91
C THR A 457 0.43 12.98 11.37
N ALA A 458 -0.65 12.76 12.12
CA ALA A 458 -0.53 12.26 13.50
C ALA A 458 0.13 10.85 13.54
N VAL A 459 -0.11 9.97 12.58
CA VAL A 459 0.60 8.68 12.47
C VAL A 459 2.10 8.90 12.28
N ALA A 460 2.50 9.81 11.37
CA ALA A 460 3.90 10.12 11.11
C ALA A 460 4.60 10.70 12.35
N ASP A 461 3.97 11.70 12.98
CA ASP A 461 4.55 12.43 14.13
C ASP A 461 4.65 11.55 15.38
N HIS A 462 3.76 10.56 15.55
CA HIS A 462 3.79 9.63 16.67
C HIS A 462 4.64 8.37 16.42
N THR A 463 5.14 8.15 15.20
CA THR A 463 5.97 6.99 14.88
C THR A 463 7.41 7.23 15.33
N SER A 464 7.83 6.56 16.40
CA SER A 464 9.16 6.64 16.97
C SER A 464 9.73 5.26 17.21
N ILE A 465 10.82 4.91 16.50
CA ILE A 465 11.49 3.61 16.58
C ILE A 465 12.93 3.80 17.01
N ASP A 466 13.19 3.68 18.32
CA ASP A 466 14.51 3.92 18.91
C ASP A 466 15.62 3.02 18.35
N SER A 467 15.28 1.80 17.95
CA SER A 467 16.25 0.84 17.36
C SER A 467 16.70 1.23 15.94
N VAL A 468 15.93 2.09 15.24
CA VAL A 468 16.23 2.59 13.90
C VAL A 468 15.95 4.09 13.86
N PRO A 469 16.83 4.92 14.47
CA PRO A 469 16.60 6.35 14.66
C PRO A 469 16.50 7.16 13.36
N SER A 470 16.98 6.64 12.24
CA SER A 470 16.82 7.23 10.89
C SER A 470 15.34 7.31 10.44
N ILE A 471 14.49 6.38 10.89
CA ILE A 471 13.04 6.45 10.66
C ILE A 471 12.43 7.61 11.44
N ARG A 472 12.79 7.75 12.73
CA ARG A 472 12.29 8.86 13.57
C ARG A 472 12.69 10.20 12.98
N ARG A 473 13.99 10.38 12.64
CA ARG A 473 14.48 11.62 12.03
C ARG A 473 13.72 11.99 10.76
N ALA A 474 13.47 11.02 9.88
CA ALA A 474 12.72 11.27 8.64
C ALA A 474 11.29 11.74 8.91
N ASN A 475 10.59 11.15 9.91
CA ASN A 475 9.25 11.58 10.30
C ASN A 475 9.25 12.97 10.96
N GLU A 476 10.19 13.26 11.86
CA GLU A 476 10.30 14.56 12.54
C GLU A 476 10.68 15.72 11.58
N GLU A 477 11.46 15.46 10.54
CA GLU A 477 11.90 16.48 9.59
C GLU A 477 10.96 16.61 8.37
N GLY A 478 10.38 15.51 7.92
CA GLY A 478 9.64 15.46 6.65
C GLY A 478 8.14 15.29 6.79
N HIS A 479 7.65 14.73 7.90
CA HIS A 479 6.23 14.46 8.17
C HIS A 479 5.52 13.77 6.99
N ALA A 480 6.24 12.90 6.26
CA ALA A 480 5.77 12.31 5.02
C ALA A 480 4.61 11.33 5.26
N ILE A 481 3.57 11.43 4.45
CA ILE A 481 2.38 10.59 4.49
C ILE A 481 2.04 10.05 3.10
N GLY A 482 1.13 9.09 3.04
CA GLY A 482 0.60 8.52 1.79
C GLY A 482 -0.90 8.36 1.86
N LEU A 483 -1.66 9.40 1.53
CA LEU A 483 -3.10 9.29 1.34
C LEU A 483 -3.39 8.53 0.05
N GLY A 484 -4.01 7.37 0.18
CA GLY A 484 -4.42 6.51 -0.93
C GLY A 484 -5.92 6.58 -1.23
N GLN A 485 -6.29 5.76 -2.22
CA GLN A 485 -7.67 5.65 -2.70
C GLN A 485 -8.04 4.17 -2.85
N MET A 486 -9.30 3.85 -2.61
CA MET A 486 -9.88 2.53 -2.89
C MET A 486 -11.31 2.68 -3.41
N ASN A 487 -11.84 1.61 -3.99
CA ASN A 487 -13.21 1.55 -4.50
C ASN A 487 -13.46 2.31 -5.80
N LEU A 488 -12.44 2.50 -6.65
CA LEU A 488 -12.68 3.15 -7.95
C LEU A 488 -13.63 2.30 -8.81
N HIS A 489 -13.38 0.99 -8.94
CA HIS A 489 -14.23 0.13 -9.76
C HIS A 489 -15.65 0.04 -9.20
N GLY A 490 -15.81 -0.14 -7.88
CA GLY A 490 -17.13 -0.20 -7.25
C GLY A 490 -17.92 1.10 -7.42
N PHE A 491 -17.26 2.26 -7.31
CA PHE A 491 -17.90 3.56 -7.57
C PHE A 491 -18.33 3.70 -9.04
N LEU A 492 -17.43 3.45 -9.98
CA LEU A 492 -17.73 3.55 -11.41
C LEU A 492 -18.89 2.63 -11.81
N ALA A 493 -18.87 1.38 -11.37
CA ALA A 493 -19.92 0.41 -11.66
C ALA A 493 -21.27 0.80 -11.02
N ARG A 494 -21.26 1.33 -9.79
CA ARG A 494 -22.45 1.90 -9.13
C ARG A 494 -23.06 3.03 -9.94
N GLU A 495 -22.21 3.87 -10.52
CA GLU A 495 -22.63 5.00 -11.36
C GLU A 495 -22.87 4.62 -12.84
N HIS A 496 -22.87 3.31 -13.16
CA HIS A 496 -23.04 2.78 -14.51
C HIS A 496 -22.00 3.34 -15.52
N ILE A 497 -20.73 3.44 -15.06
CA ILE A 497 -19.60 3.84 -15.88
C ILE A 497 -18.68 2.62 -16.03
N MET A 498 -18.37 2.25 -17.28
CA MET A 498 -17.49 1.13 -17.58
C MET A 498 -16.04 1.48 -17.23
N TYR A 499 -15.37 0.63 -16.44
CA TYR A 499 -13.96 0.81 -16.09
C TYR A 499 -13.09 0.90 -17.37
N GLY A 500 -12.21 1.90 -17.41
CA GLY A 500 -11.30 2.14 -18.55
C GLY A 500 -11.98 2.83 -19.76
N SER A 501 -13.26 3.21 -19.68
CA SER A 501 -13.91 4.05 -20.68
C SER A 501 -13.41 5.50 -20.62
N ASP A 502 -13.69 6.30 -21.64
CA ASP A 502 -13.34 7.72 -21.65
C ASP A 502 -13.94 8.49 -20.46
N GLU A 503 -15.17 8.15 -20.06
CA GLU A 503 -15.83 8.70 -18.87
C GLU A 503 -15.13 8.28 -17.59
N ALA A 504 -14.69 7.02 -17.48
CA ALA A 504 -13.93 6.54 -16.32
C ALA A 504 -12.56 7.23 -16.20
N LEU A 505 -11.87 7.43 -17.32
CA LEU A 505 -10.60 8.17 -17.35
C LEU A 505 -10.78 9.64 -16.98
N ASP A 506 -11.87 10.27 -17.47
CA ASP A 506 -12.21 11.64 -17.16
C ASP A 506 -12.55 11.82 -15.67
N PHE A 507 -13.36 10.92 -15.11
CA PHE A 507 -13.63 10.89 -13.67
C PHE A 507 -12.35 10.75 -12.86
N THR A 508 -11.50 9.80 -13.23
CA THR A 508 -10.25 9.52 -12.52
C THR A 508 -9.34 10.74 -12.49
N ASP A 509 -9.14 11.39 -13.64
CA ASP A 509 -8.35 12.62 -13.76
C ASP A 509 -8.89 13.73 -12.84
N MET A 510 -10.18 14.05 -12.93
CA MET A 510 -10.82 15.12 -12.16
C MET A 510 -10.89 14.83 -10.66
N TYR A 511 -11.18 13.58 -10.28
CA TYR A 511 -11.24 13.18 -8.87
C TYR A 511 -9.87 13.30 -8.20
N PHE A 512 -8.83 12.72 -8.81
CA PHE A 512 -7.49 12.77 -8.24
C PHE A 512 -6.91 14.19 -8.19
N MET A 513 -7.22 15.03 -9.19
CA MET A 513 -6.86 16.44 -9.17
C MET A 513 -7.53 17.18 -8.01
N THR A 514 -8.82 16.93 -7.77
CA THR A 514 -9.59 17.55 -6.68
C THR A 514 -9.07 17.13 -5.31
N VAL A 515 -8.78 15.83 -5.14
CA VAL A 515 -8.18 15.31 -3.90
C VAL A 515 -6.80 15.93 -3.67
N ALA A 516 -5.96 16.04 -4.71
CA ALA A 516 -4.64 16.65 -4.63
C ALA A 516 -4.71 18.09 -4.13
N TYR A 517 -5.63 18.89 -4.69
CA TYR A 517 -5.85 20.28 -4.27
C TYR A 517 -6.15 20.38 -2.78
N HIS A 518 -7.10 19.59 -2.30
CA HIS A 518 -7.49 19.61 -0.88
C HIS A 518 -6.39 19.03 0.04
N ALA A 519 -5.61 18.07 -0.42
CA ALA A 519 -4.47 17.53 0.32
C ALA A 519 -3.37 18.58 0.51
N TYR A 520 -2.98 19.31 -0.55
CA TYR A 520 -2.00 20.39 -0.45
C TYR A 520 -2.51 21.55 0.40
N ARG A 521 -3.81 21.90 0.28
CA ARG A 521 -4.44 22.93 1.13
C ARG A 521 -4.40 22.54 2.59
N ALA A 522 -4.68 21.28 2.94
CA ALA A 522 -4.64 20.79 4.32
C ALA A 522 -3.19 20.81 4.88
N SER A 523 -2.21 20.41 4.09
CA SER A 523 -0.80 20.43 4.50
C SER A 523 -0.25 21.86 4.63
N HIS A 524 -0.71 22.79 3.80
CA HIS A 524 -0.42 24.22 3.96
C HIS A 524 -1.01 24.76 5.28
N ALA A 525 -2.27 24.44 5.59
CA ALA A 525 -2.89 24.83 6.84
C ALA A 525 -2.12 24.30 8.06
N LEU A 526 -1.63 23.05 8.01
CA LEU A 526 -0.77 22.49 9.05
C LEU A 526 0.55 23.25 9.18
N ALA A 527 1.20 23.63 8.09
CA ALA A 527 2.43 24.43 8.14
C ALA A 527 2.20 25.80 8.84
N VAL A 528 1.09 26.46 8.54
CA VAL A 528 0.68 27.72 9.19
C VAL A 528 0.40 27.49 10.69
N GLU A 529 -0.33 26.43 11.06
CA GLU A 529 -0.66 26.07 12.44
C GLU A 529 0.60 25.78 13.28
N HIS A 530 1.56 25.05 12.72
CA HIS A 530 2.82 24.70 13.38
C HIS A 530 3.89 25.82 13.30
N GLY A 531 3.69 26.79 12.41
CA GLY A 531 4.62 27.92 12.21
C GLY A 531 5.87 27.57 11.42
N HIS A 532 5.92 26.40 10.77
CA HIS A 532 7.04 25.98 9.91
C HIS A 532 6.61 24.92 8.90
N PRO A 533 7.21 24.89 7.71
CA PRO A 533 7.10 23.77 6.78
C PRO A 533 8.03 22.61 7.16
N PHE A 534 8.00 21.51 6.34
CA PHE A 534 8.97 20.43 6.47
C PHE A 534 10.41 20.92 6.24
N VAL A 535 11.39 20.24 6.83
CA VAL A 535 12.82 20.60 6.71
C VAL A 535 13.32 20.42 5.28
N GLY A 536 13.85 21.49 4.68
CA GLY A 536 14.34 21.52 3.30
C GLY A 536 13.29 21.96 2.27
N PHE A 537 12.16 22.48 2.73
CA PHE A 537 11.11 23.02 1.85
C PHE A 537 11.66 24.01 0.81
N GLU A 538 12.56 24.90 1.20
CA GLU A 538 13.15 25.94 0.37
C GLU A 538 13.95 25.41 -0.84
N ARG A 539 14.36 24.14 -0.81
CA ARG A 539 15.06 23.48 -1.93
C ARG A 539 14.11 22.65 -2.80
N SER A 540 12.88 22.47 -2.36
CA SER A 540 11.88 21.65 -3.06
C SER A 540 11.33 22.36 -4.32
N ALA A 541 10.71 21.59 -5.22
CA ALA A 541 9.97 22.15 -6.35
C ALA A 541 8.72 22.93 -5.94
N TYR A 542 8.24 22.74 -4.72
CA TYR A 542 7.12 23.52 -4.17
C TYR A 542 7.48 25.01 -3.93
N ALA A 543 8.71 25.28 -3.56
CA ALA A 543 9.20 26.63 -3.22
C ALA A 543 9.63 27.44 -4.47
N LYS A 544 9.80 26.79 -5.62
CA LYS A 544 10.26 27.46 -6.84
C LYS A 544 9.26 28.51 -7.34
N PRO A 545 9.73 29.57 -8.03
CA PRO A 545 8.85 30.52 -8.69
C PRO A 545 7.93 29.83 -9.73
N ALA A 546 6.75 30.38 -9.92
CA ALA A 546 5.84 29.93 -10.99
C ALA A 546 6.52 30.06 -12.36
N GLY A 547 6.41 29.02 -13.18
CA GLY A 547 7.05 28.93 -14.49
C GLY A 547 8.53 28.58 -14.49
N ASP A 548 9.14 28.35 -13.30
CA ASP A 548 10.52 27.92 -13.15
C ASP A 548 10.59 26.47 -12.60
N SER A 549 9.87 25.57 -13.24
CA SER A 549 9.70 24.18 -12.81
C SER A 549 9.11 24.06 -11.40
N ASN A 550 8.16 24.93 -11.05
CA ASN A 550 7.36 24.77 -9.84
C ASN A 550 6.49 23.52 -9.97
N TYR A 551 6.32 22.79 -8.88
CA TYR A 551 5.52 21.56 -8.90
C TYR A 551 4.08 21.77 -9.35
N PHE A 552 3.49 22.94 -9.10
CA PHE A 552 2.12 23.29 -9.44
C PHE A 552 1.96 23.90 -10.85
N ASP A 553 3.05 24.10 -11.60
CA ASP A 553 2.98 24.64 -12.97
C ASP A 553 2.02 23.84 -13.85
N LYS A 554 2.00 22.52 -13.71
CA LYS A 554 1.06 21.61 -14.40
C LYS A 554 -0.43 21.94 -14.23
N TYR A 555 -0.79 22.72 -13.22
CA TYR A 555 -2.17 23.17 -12.97
C TYR A 555 -2.39 24.64 -13.32
N THR A 556 -1.32 25.43 -13.40
CA THR A 556 -1.40 26.90 -13.55
C THR A 556 -0.96 27.41 -14.92
N ASP A 557 -0.11 26.67 -15.67
CA ASP A 557 0.51 27.11 -16.93
C ASP A 557 -0.38 26.99 -18.17
N GLY A 558 -1.57 26.41 -18.06
CA GLY A 558 -2.48 26.19 -19.19
C GLY A 558 -2.21 24.94 -20.03
N SER A 559 -1.18 24.15 -19.72
CA SER A 559 -0.84 22.93 -20.46
C SER A 559 -1.87 21.81 -20.33
N ARG A 560 -2.71 21.87 -19.28
CA ARG A 560 -3.73 20.87 -18.95
C ARG A 560 -5.10 21.51 -18.80
N SER A 561 -6.16 20.81 -19.24
CA SER A 561 -7.54 21.16 -18.87
C SER A 561 -7.80 20.78 -17.42
N LEU A 562 -8.46 21.64 -16.65
CA LEU A 562 -8.93 21.40 -15.29
C LEU A 562 -10.45 21.21 -15.23
N GLU A 563 -11.09 21.04 -16.36
CA GLU A 563 -12.53 20.81 -16.49
C GLU A 563 -12.81 19.41 -17.02
N PRO A 564 -13.91 18.79 -16.60
CA PRO A 564 -14.35 17.52 -17.16
C PRO A 564 -14.52 17.58 -18.67
N ARG A 565 -13.99 16.62 -19.38
CA ARG A 565 -14.10 16.52 -20.84
C ARG A 565 -15.49 16.08 -21.30
N THR A 566 -16.18 15.29 -20.45
CA THR A 566 -17.49 14.72 -20.73
C THR A 566 -18.58 15.42 -19.93
N GLU A 567 -19.75 15.62 -20.54
CA GLU A 567 -20.93 16.19 -19.87
C GLU A 567 -21.34 15.33 -18.66
N ARG A 568 -21.32 14.00 -18.83
CA ARG A 568 -21.68 13.06 -17.78
C ARG A 568 -20.84 13.24 -16.51
N ILE A 569 -19.54 13.44 -16.63
CA ILE A 569 -18.67 13.63 -15.46
C ILE A 569 -18.87 15.00 -14.84
N ARG A 570 -19.12 16.04 -15.64
CA ARG A 570 -19.51 17.37 -15.12
C ARG A 570 -20.78 17.28 -14.27
N ASP A 571 -21.81 16.61 -14.80
CA ASP A 571 -23.09 16.41 -14.11
C ASP A 571 -22.92 15.54 -12.84
N LEU A 572 -22.03 14.55 -12.90
CA LEU A 572 -21.71 13.69 -11.76
C LEU A 572 -21.14 14.48 -10.58
N PHE A 573 -20.13 15.32 -10.82
CA PHE A 573 -19.55 16.18 -9.78
C PHE A 573 -20.57 17.19 -9.24
N ALA A 574 -21.39 17.79 -10.11
CA ALA A 574 -22.48 18.69 -9.71
C ALA A 574 -23.51 17.98 -8.83
N ARG A 575 -23.91 16.75 -9.19
CA ARG A 575 -24.86 15.94 -8.42
C ARG A 575 -24.36 15.61 -7.02
N PHE A 576 -23.08 15.32 -6.86
CA PHE A 576 -22.46 15.09 -5.56
C PHE A 576 -22.09 16.38 -4.81
N GLY A 577 -22.28 17.55 -5.43
CA GLY A 577 -21.91 18.83 -4.82
C GLY A 577 -20.40 19.00 -4.61
N VAL A 578 -19.58 18.30 -5.40
CA VAL A 578 -18.12 18.37 -5.33
C VAL A 578 -17.61 19.42 -6.30
N ALA A 579 -17.08 20.52 -5.77
CA ALA A 579 -16.45 21.57 -6.59
C ALA A 579 -15.09 21.11 -7.10
N ILE A 580 -14.86 21.24 -8.40
CA ILE A 580 -13.57 20.99 -9.04
C ILE A 580 -12.75 22.28 -8.95
N PRO A 581 -11.49 22.25 -8.45
CA PRO A 581 -10.66 23.44 -8.33
C PRO A 581 -10.35 24.08 -9.68
N THR A 582 -10.51 25.38 -9.74
CA THR A 582 -10.18 26.19 -10.94
C THR A 582 -8.67 26.44 -11.02
N ARG A 583 -8.23 27.01 -12.16
CA ARG A 583 -6.85 27.45 -12.33
C ARG A 583 -6.48 28.56 -11.35
N GLU A 584 -7.41 29.46 -11.08
CA GLU A 584 -7.26 30.53 -10.11
C GLU A 584 -7.12 30.00 -8.70
N ASP A 585 -7.89 28.97 -8.32
CA ASP A 585 -7.75 28.29 -7.02
C ASP A 585 -6.36 27.66 -6.86
N TRP A 586 -5.88 26.97 -7.89
CA TRP A 586 -4.53 26.39 -7.88
C TRP A 586 -3.43 27.45 -7.83
N ALA A 587 -3.58 28.56 -8.56
CA ALA A 587 -2.62 29.65 -8.53
C ALA A 587 -2.54 30.28 -7.12
N ALA A 588 -3.70 30.56 -6.52
CA ALA A 588 -3.77 31.10 -5.17
C ALA A 588 -3.16 30.15 -4.12
N LEU A 589 -3.42 28.84 -4.24
CA LEU A 589 -2.83 27.84 -3.34
C LEU A 589 -1.31 27.72 -3.54
N ALA A 590 -0.83 27.73 -4.79
CA ALA A 590 0.61 27.69 -5.08
C ALA A 590 1.34 28.90 -4.52
N ASP A 591 0.73 30.10 -4.60
CA ASP A 591 1.28 31.33 -4.03
C ASP A 591 1.33 31.26 -2.50
N ALA A 592 0.28 30.77 -1.86
CA ALA A 592 0.23 30.57 -0.41
C ALA A 592 1.28 29.54 0.06
N ILE A 593 1.40 28.41 -0.64
CA ILE A 593 2.41 27.39 -0.33
C ILE A 593 3.84 27.95 -0.50
N ARG A 594 4.07 28.76 -1.52
CA ARG A 594 5.37 29.38 -1.73
C ARG A 594 5.74 30.37 -0.61
N ALA A 595 4.75 31.03 -0.03
CA ALA A 595 4.93 31.97 1.07
C ALA A 595 5.16 31.27 2.42
N ASP A 596 4.33 30.31 2.77
CA ASP A 596 4.25 29.71 4.12
C ASP A 596 4.73 28.26 4.16
N GLY A 597 4.84 27.58 3.01
CA GLY A 597 5.22 26.18 2.87
C GLY A 597 4.07 25.17 3.04
N ILE A 598 4.43 23.89 3.06
CA ILE A 598 3.60 22.77 3.46
C ILE A 598 4.28 21.95 4.56
N TYR A 599 3.49 21.35 5.44
CA TYR A 599 4.00 20.61 6.59
C TYR A 599 4.56 19.24 6.21
N ASN A 600 3.88 18.55 5.30
CA ASN A 600 4.25 17.20 4.85
C ASN A 600 5.05 17.28 3.55
N GLN A 601 6.25 16.71 3.51
CA GLN A 601 7.06 16.68 2.27
C GLN A 601 6.43 15.87 1.14
N ASN A 602 5.70 14.79 1.50
CA ASN A 602 4.94 13.95 0.58
C ASN A 602 3.55 13.69 1.15
N LEU A 603 2.53 13.62 0.29
CA LEU A 603 1.13 13.60 0.70
C LEU A 603 0.35 12.38 0.21
N GLN A 604 0.59 11.90 -1.00
CA GLN A 604 -0.28 10.91 -1.64
C GLN A 604 0.51 9.71 -2.18
N ALA A 605 -0.02 8.52 -1.91
CA ALA A 605 0.45 7.26 -2.47
C ALA A 605 -0.72 6.28 -2.54
N VAL A 606 -0.88 5.53 -3.62
CA VAL A 606 -2.02 4.62 -3.81
C VAL A 606 -1.60 3.18 -3.54
N PRO A 607 -1.90 2.64 -2.33
CA PRO A 607 -1.54 1.28 -1.94
C PRO A 607 -2.53 0.25 -2.50
N PRO A 608 -2.23 -1.07 -2.39
CA PRO A 608 -3.13 -2.13 -2.86
C PRO A 608 -4.44 -2.25 -2.07
N THR A 609 -4.49 -1.81 -0.81
CA THR A 609 -5.64 -1.85 0.11
C THR A 609 -6.27 -3.24 0.34
N GLY A 610 -5.52 -4.32 0.18
CA GLY A 610 -6.05 -5.69 0.13
C GLY A 610 -6.92 -6.10 1.33
N SER A 611 -6.48 -5.83 2.56
CA SER A 611 -7.22 -6.24 3.78
C SER A 611 -8.26 -5.21 4.21
N ILE A 612 -7.93 -3.92 4.14
CA ILE A 612 -8.81 -2.85 4.61
C ILE A 612 -10.03 -2.63 3.72
N SER A 613 -9.94 -2.99 2.44
CA SER A 613 -11.08 -2.88 1.52
C SER A 613 -12.24 -3.79 1.91
N TYR A 614 -11.98 -4.97 2.47
CA TYR A 614 -13.03 -5.89 2.91
C TYR A 614 -13.83 -5.32 4.09
N ILE A 615 -13.14 -4.79 5.11
CA ILE A 615 -13.83 -4.20 6.29
C ILE A 615 -14.51 -2.87 5.98
N ASN A 616 -14.10 -2.20 4.90
CA ASN A 616 -14.65 -0.91 4.46
C ASN A 616 -15.71 -1.05 3.35
N HIS A 617 -16.11 -2.25 2.96
CA HIS A 617 -17.04 -2.51 1.86
C HIS A 617 -16.62 -1.77 0.58
N SER A 618 -15.45 -2.09 0.06
CA SER A 618 -14.90 -1.46 -1.13
C SER A 618 -14.19 -2.45 -2.05
N THR A 619 -14.08 -2.11 -3.33
CA THR A 619 -13.11 -2.76 -4.22
C THR A 619 -11.70 -2.29 -3.88
N SER A 620 -10.70 -3.17 -4.05
CA SER A 620 -9.33 -2.86 -3.66
C SER A 620 -8.71 -1.80 -4.57
N SER A 621 -8.06 -0.80 -3.97
CA SER A 621 -7.29 0.22 -4.69
C SER A 621 -8.08 0.89 -5.83
N ILE A 622 -7.42 1.18 -6.93
CA ILE A 622 -8.02 1.74 -8.14
C ILE A 622 -7.99 0.79 -9.33
N HIS A 623 -7.50 -0.45 -9.15
CA HIS A 623 -7.55 -1.48 -10.18
C HIS A 623 -8.96 -2.12 -10.26
N PRO A 624 -9.31 -2.78 -11.37
CA PRO A 624 -10.56 -3.51 -11.45
C PRO A 624 -10.55 -4.76 -10.57
N ILE A 625 -11.74 -5.28 -10.27
CA ILE A 625 -11.87 -6.53 -9.53
C ILE A 625 -11.21 -7.69 -10.27
N ALA A 626 -10.70 -8.68 -9.55
CA ALA A 626 -10.18 -9.91 -10.13
C ALA A 626 -11.29 -10.93 -10.44
N SER A 627 -12.42 -10.86 -9.71
CA SER A 627 -13.62 -11.69 -9.91
C SER A 627 -14.84 -10.96 -9.36
N ARG A 628 -16.02 -11.19 -9.95
CA ARG A 628 -17.31 -10.65 -9.45
C ARG A 628 -17.66 -11.15 -8.06
N ILE A 629 -17.43 -12.43 -7.81
CA ILE A 629 -17.50 -13.06 -6.50
C ILE A 629 -16.12 -13.67 -6.25
N GLU A 630 -15.39 -13.11 -5.30
CA GLU A 630 -14.06 -13.58 -4.94
C GLU A 630 -14.19 -14.73 -3.93
N ILE A 631 -13.45 -15.81 -4.15
CA ILE A 631 -13.41 -16.96 -3.25
C ILE A 631 -12.13 -16.85 -2.42
N ARG A 632 -12.28 -16.74 -1.10
CA ARG A 632 -11.15 -16.63 -0.17
C ARG A 632 -11.09 -17.87 0.73
N LYS A 633 -9.89 -18.37 0.96
CA LYS A 633 -9.64 -19.41 1.97
C LYS A 633 -9.25 -18.73 3.29
N GLU A 634 -10.10 -18.82 4.29
CA GLU A 634 -9.92 -18.14 5.57
C GLU A 634 -9.59 -19.15 6.67
N GLY A 635 -8.29 -19.40 6.88
CA GLY A 635 -7.76 -20.25 7.93
C GLY A 635 -8.41 -21.65 8.00
N ARG A 636 -8.89 -22.04 9.20
CA ARG A 636 -9.63 -23.31 9.42
C ARG A 636 -11.09 -23.27 8.99
N THR A 637 -11.61 -22.06 8.70
CA THR A 637 -13.03 -21.82 8.40
C THR A 637 -13.44 -22.31 7.03
N GLY A 638 -12.48 -22.42 6.09
CA GLY A 638 -12.76 -22.87 4.73
C GLY A 638 -12.92 -21.72 3.73
N ARG A 639 -13.80 -21.92 2.72
CA ARG A 639 -14.04 -20.92 1.67
C ARG A 639 -15.08 -19.91 2.12
N VAL A 640 -14.78 -18.63 1.88
CA VAL A 640 -15.68 -17.50 2.06
C VAL A 640 -15.86 -16.81 0.72
N TYR A 641 -17.09 -16.48 0.37
CA TYR A 641 -17.46 -15.85 -0.89
C TYR A 641 -17.70 -14.36 -0.67
N TYR A 642 -17.01 -13.53 -1.44
CA TYR A 642 -17.06 -12.07 -1.31
C TYR A 642 -17.55 -11.46 -2.62
N PRO A 643 -18.77 -10.90 -2.65
CA PRO A 643 -19.28 -10.19 -3.81
C PRO A 643 -18.56 -8.84 -3.93
N ALA A 644 -18.32 -8.37 -5.17
CA ALA A 644 -17.77 -7.05 -5.39
C ALA A 644 -18.64 -5.98 -4.74
N ALA A 645 -18.01 -5.00 -4.09
CA ALA A 645 -18.72 -3.95 -3.39
C ALA A 645 -19.69 -3.20 -4.32
N TYR A 646 -20.91 -2.95 -3.84
CA TYR A 646 -22.02 -2.31 -4.56
C TYR A 646 -22.56 -3.08 -5.76
N MET A 647 -22.14 -4.31 -5.99
CA MET A 647 -22.66 -5.15 -7.09
C MET A 647 -24.11 -5.58 -6.78
N THR A 648 -24.94 -5.44 -7.81
CA THR A 648 -26.32 -5.93 -7.87
C THR A 648 -26.53 -6.65 -9.20
N ASN A 649 -27.64 -7.37 -9.36
CA ASN A 649 -27.95 -7.98 -10.65
C ASN A 649 -28.14 -6.94 -11.77
N ASP A 650 -28.64 -5.74 -11.45
CA ASP A 650 -28.88 -4.67 -12.44
C ASP A 650 -27.58 -4.04 -12.96
N ASN A 651 -26.55 -3.93 -12.13
CA ASN A 651 -25.28 -3.31 -12.51
C ASN A 651 -24.14 -4.31 -12.75
N ALA A 652 -24.41 -5.61 -12.67
CA ALA A 652 -23.41 -6.68 -12.82
C ALA A 652 -22.62 -6.62 -14.14
N SER A 653 -23.21 -6.08 -15.22
CA SER A 653 -22.55 -5.90 -16.52
C SER A 653 -21.38 -4.89 -16.48
N TYR A 654 -21.35 -3.98 -15.51
CA TYR A 654 -20.27 -3.00 -15.30
C TYR A 654 -19.10 -3.60 -14.53
N TYR A 655 -19.26 -4.77 -13.89
CA TYR A 655 -18.23 -5.48 -13.13
C TYR A 655 -17.51 -6.50 -14.03
N ARG A 656 -16.87 -6.00 -15.12
CA ARG A 656 -15.91 -6.81 -15.85
C ARG A 656 -14.66 -6.98 -15.03
N ASP A 657 -14.13 -8.21 -14.97
CA ASP A 657 -12.92 -8.46 -14.20
C ASP A 657 -11.66 -7.93 -14.91
N ALA A 658 -10.56 -7.85 -14.17
CA ALA A 658 -9.31 -7.29 -14.65
C ALA A 658 -8.73 -8.05 -15.87
N TYR A 659 -8.98 -9.35 -15.96
CA TYR A 659 -8.53 -10.18 -17.09
C TYR A 659 -9.38 -9.94 -18.36
N GLU A 660 -10.68 -9.71 -18.19
CA GLU A 660 -11.59 -9.34 -19.28
C GLU A 660 -11.32 -7.91 -19.80
N ILE A 661 -10.99 -6.97 -18.90
CA ILE A 661 -10.65 -5.59 -19.24
C ILE A 661 -9.29 -5.54 -19.94
N GLY A 662 -8.33 -6.32 -19.45
CA GLY A 662 -6.98 -6.38 -19.98
C GLY A 662 -6.08 -5.23 -19.48
N TRP A 663 -4.77 -5.40 -19.63
CA TRP A 663 -3.75 -4.53 -19.05
C TRP A 663 -3.80 -3.07 -19.56
N LYS A 664 -4.18 -2.84 -20.82
CA LYS A 664 -4.09 -1.50 -21.43
C LYS A 664 -5.05 -0.48 -20.80
N PRO A 665 -6.37 -0.73 -20.67
CA PRO A 665 -7.27 0.20 -19.96
C PRO A 665 -6.90 0.39 -18.49
N ILE A 666 -6.31 -0.63 -17.85
CA ILE A 666 -5.80 -0.51 -16.48
C ILE A 666 -4.65 0.49 -16.43
N VAL A 667 -3.66 0.37 -17.31
CA VAL A 667 -2.54 1.33 -17.40
C VAL A 667 -3.06 2.74 -17.71
N ASP A 668 -4.02 2.89 -18.62
CA ASP A 668 -4.60 4.19 -18.97
C ASP A 668 -5.29 4.84 -17.76
N THR A 669 -6.00 4.06 -16.94
CA THR A 669 -6.63 4.54 -15.69
C THR A 669 -5.58 5.02 -14.67
N TYR A 670 -4.52 4.24 -14.46
CA TYR A 670 -3.42 4.65 -13.58
C TYR A 670 -2.65 5.87 -14.14
N ALA A 671 -2.51 5.97 -15.46
CA ALA A 671 -1.89 7.13 -16.10
C ALA A 671 -2.72 8.41 -15.91
N ALA A 672 -4.06 8.32 -15.86
CA ALA A 672 -4.93 9.44 -15.55
C ALA A 672 -4.73 9.96 -14.10
N ALA A 673 -4.51 9.06 -13.14
CA ALA A 673 -4.28 9.39 -11.74
C ALA A 673 -2.85 9.90 -11.44
N THR A 674 -1.85 9.34 -12.12
CA THR A 674 -0.41 9.55 -11.83
C THR A 674 0.03 11.01 -11.73
N PRO A 675 -0.42 11.96 -12.58
CA PRO A 675 0.01 13.36 -12.51
C PRO A 675 -0.36 14.06 -11.20
N HIS A 676 -1.36 13.55 -10.49
CA HIS A 676 -1.91 14.11 -9.26
C HIS A 676 -1.33 13.52 -7.98
N ILE A 677 -0.55 12.44 -8.10
CA ILE A 677 0.08 11.71 -7.00
C ILE A 677 1.56 12.06 -6.96
N ASP A 678 2.04 12.60 -5.86
CA ASP A 678 3.45 12.98 -5.69
C ASP A 678 4.36 11.76 -5.51
N GLN A 679 3.87 10.67 -4.91
CA GLN A 679 4.59 9.40 -4.84
C GLN A 679 4.15 8.43 -5.94
N GLY A 680 3.97 7.15 -5.64
CA GLY A 680 3.64 6.09 -6.60
C GLY A 680 2.23 5.52 -6.43
N LEU A 681 1.91 4.59 -7.33
CA LEU A 681 0.67 3.83 -7.34
C LEU A 681 1.01 2.35 -7.56
N SER A 682 0.45 1.46 -6.75
CA SER A 682 0.66 0.01 -6.82
C SER A 682 -0.08 -0.57 -8.03
N LEU A 683 0.50 -0.43 -9.22
CA LEU A 683 -0.10 -0.92 -10.46
C LEU A 683 0.16 -2.41 -10.66
N THR A 684 -0.87 -3.23 -10.50
CA THR A 684 -0.87 -4.65 -10.87
C THR A 684 -1.34 -4.82 -12.31
N LEU A 685 -0.60 -5.59 -13.11
CA LEU A 685 -0.99 -5.97 -14.46
C LEU A 685 -1.56 -7.38 -14.49
N PHE A 686 -2.69 -7.55 -15.17
CA PHE A 686 -3.43 -8.82 -15.25
C PHE A 686 -3.37 -9.37 -16.67
N PHE A 687 -3.01 -10.64 -16.80
CA PHE A 687 -2.90 -11.32 -18.09
C PHE A 687 -3.64 -12.66 -18.06
N PRO A 688 -4.28 -13.06 -19.17
CA PRO A 688 -4.80 -14.41 -19.31
C PRO A 688 -3.65 -15.44 -19.35
N ASP A 689 -3.96 -16.70 -19.13
CA ASP A 689 -3.02 -17.82 -19.23
C ASP A 689 -2.43 -18.02 -20.64
N THR A 690 -3.07 -17.45 -21.66
CA THR A 690 -2.60 -17.43 -23.06
C THR A 690 -1.58 -16.32 -23.36
N ALA A 691 -1.30 -15.44 -22.40
CA ALA A 691 -0.34 -14.34 -22.58
C ALA A 691 1.08 -14.88 -22.79
N THR A 692 1.88 -14.10 -23.50
CA THR A 692 3.29 -14.40 -23.77
C THR A 692 4.21 -13.38 -23.07
N THR A 693 5.48 -13.71 -22.90
CA THR A 693 6.51 -12.76 -22.43
C THR A 693 6.59 -11.49 -23.29
N ARG A 694 6.27 -11.62 -24.59
CA ARG A 694 6.17 -10.46 -25.50
C ARG A 694 5.02 -9.51 -25.10
N ASP A 695 3.91 -10.05 -24.62
CA ASP A 695 2.77 -9.22 -24.18
C ASP A 695 3.10 -8.49 -22.88
N LEU A 696 3.83 -9.14 -21.97
CA LEU A 696 4.36 -8.49 -20.76
C LEU A 696 5.31 -7.33 -21.13
N ASN A 697 6.26 -7.56 -22.04
CA ASN A 697 7.18 -6.51 -22.49
C ASN A 697 6.45 -5.33 -23.16
N LYS A 698 5.40 -5.60 -23.97
CA LYS A 698 4.57 -4.54 -24.54
C LYS A 698 3.89 -3.71 -23.46
N ALA A 699 3.34 -4.36 -22.43
CA ALA A 699 2.67 -3.67 -21.33
C ALA A 699 3.65 -2.82 -20.50
N GLN A 700 4.86 -3.31 -20.24
CA GLN A 700 5.92 -2.56 -19.57
C GLN A 700 6.34 -1.30 -20.36
N ILE A 701 6.59 -1.46 -21.66
CA ILE A 701 6.95 -0.34 -22.54
C ILE A 701 5.80 0.68 -22.62
N TYR A 702 4.56 0.20 -22.71
CA TYR A 702 3.40 1.06 -22.72
C TYR A 702 3.25 1.84 -21.42
N ALA A 703 3.37 1.18 -20.27
CA ALA A 703 3.33 1.83 -18.97
C ALA A 703 4.42 2.90 -18.83
N TRP A 704 5.65 2.57 -19.19
CA TRP A 704 6.77 3.52 -19.22
C TRP A 704 6.45 4.72 -20.14
N SER A 705 5.94 4.50 -21.35
CA SER A 705 5.61 5.55 -22.30
C SER A 705 4.45 6.46 -21.85
N LYS A 706 3.60 5.98 -20.95
CA LYS A 706 2.48 6.72 -20.33
C LYS A 706 2.87 7.50 -19.07
N GLY A 707 4.14 7.46 -18.67
CA GLY A 707 4.63 8.15 -17.49
C GLY A 707 4.28 7.46 -16.17
N ILE A 708 3.95 6.17 -16.20
CA ILE A 708 3.80 5.36 -14.99
C ILE A 708 5.13 5.34 -14.24
N LYS A 709 5.08 5.50 -12.92
CA LYS A 709 6.27 5.57 -12.07
C LYS A 709 6.77 4.20 -11.64
N THR A 710 5.84 3.28 -11.33
CA THR A 710 6.15 1.95 -10.80
C THR A 710 5.19 0.89 -11.34
N LEU A 711 5.69 -0.35 -11.46
CA LEU A 711 4.87 -1.54 -11.68
C LEU A 711 5.03 -2.47 -10.46
N TYR A 712 3.90 -2.97 -9.98
CA TYR A 712 3.83 -3.87 -8.85
C TYR A 712 3.81 -5.34 -9.33
N TYR A 713 2.76 -6.10 -9.11
CA TYR A 713 2.67 -7.49 -9.54
C TYR A 713 2.31 -7.66 -11.02
N ILE A 714 2.84 -8.74 -11.59
CA ILE A 714 2.26 -9.38 -12.78
C ILE A 714 1.42 -10.57 -12.30
N ARG A 715 0.13 -10.57 -12.65
CA ARG A 715 -0.78 -11.67 -12.35
C ARG A 715 -1.21 -12.39 -13.63
N ILE A 716 -0.89 -13.68 -13.70
CA ILE A 716 -1.33 -14.56 -14.80
C ILE A 716 -2.53 -15.37 -14.28
N ARG A 717 -3.64 -15.35 -15.00
CA ARG A 717 -4.80 -16.18 -14.68
C ARG A 717 -4.47 -17.64 -14.94
N GLN A 718 -4.64 -18.49 -13.95
CA GLN A 718 -4.45 -19.93 -14.09
C GLN A 718 -5.82 -20.63 -13.98
N GLN A 719 -6.56 -20.67 -15.08
CA GLN A 719 -7.94 -21.22 -15.10
C GLN A 719 -8.03 -22.64 -14.53
N ALA A 720 -6.99 -23.46 -14.74
CA ALA A 720 -6.92 -24.82 -14.21
C ALA A 720 -6.83 -24.88 -12.67
N LEU A 721 -6.45 -23.79 -12.02
CA LEU A 721 -6.24 -23.70 -10.57
C LEU A 721 -7.31 -22.84 -9.88
N GLU A 722 -8.24 -22.23 -10.62
CA GLU A 722 -9.33 -21.44 -10.05
C GLU A 722 -10.14 -22.28 -9.05
N GLY A 723 -10.28 -21.77 -7.85
CA GLY A 723 -10.99 -22.45 -6.75
C GLY A 723 -10.22 -23.62 -6.12
N THR A 724 -8.95 -23.86 -6.47
CA THR A 724 -8.08 -24.84 -5.84
C THR A 724 -7.28 -24.25 -4.67
N GLU A 725 -6.62 -25.12 -3.87
CA GLU A 725 -5.79 -24.66 -2.75
C GLU A 725 -4.58 -23.81 -3.19
N VAL A 726 -4.16 -23.93 -4.44
CA VAL A 726 -3.00 -23.21 -5.00
C VAL A 726 -3.35 -21.75 -5.34
N ASP A 727 -4.62 -21.47 -5.63
CA ASP A 727 -5.11 -20.10 -5.88
C ASP A 727 -4.88 -19.17 -4.69
N GLY A 728 -4.80 -19.73 -3.46
CA GLY A 728 -4.47 -19.00 -2.24
C GLY A 728 -2.98 -18.65 -2.07
N ALA A 729 -2.06 -19.34 -2.73
CA ALA A 729 -0.62 -19.17 -2.48
C ALA A 729 -0.06 -17.83 -3.03
N CYS A 730 -0.61 -17.33 -4.13
CA CYS A 730 -0.27 -16.00 -4.66
C CYS A 730 -0.85 -14.83 -3.83
N THR A 731 -1.87 -15.11 -3.02
CA THR A 731 -2.61 -14.12 -2.23
C THR A 731 -1.93 -13.80 -0.89
N TYR A 732 -1.06 -14.67 -0.38
CA TYR A 732 -0.38 -14.43 0.91
C TYR A 732 0.56 -13.23 0.91
N ALA A 733 1.16 -12.89 -0.23
CA ALA A 733 2.00 -11.70 -0.34
C ALA A 733 1.19 -10.38 -0.48
N CYS A 734 -0.08 -10.46 -0.92
CA CYS A 734 -0.97 -9.29 -1.06
C CYS A 734 -1.82 -8.99 0.20
N VAL A 735 -1.90 -9.93 1.15
CA VAL A 735 -2.67 -9.77 2.41
C VAL A 735 -1.80 -9.17 3.51
N LEU A 736 -0.53 -9.00 3.25
CA LEU A 736 0.40 -8.28 4.11
C LEU A 736 0.32 -6.77 3.81
#